data_b0f2bd9688a202c7b2c37d0e44c9c4ff
#
_entry.id   b0f2bd9688a202c7b2c37d0e44c9c4ff
#
_cell.length_a   1.000
_cell.length_b   1.000
_cell.length_c   1.000
_cell.angle_alpha   90.00
_cell.angle_beta   90.00
_cell.angle_gamma   90.00
#
_symmetry.space_group_name_H-M   'P 1'
#
loop_
_entity.id
_entity.type
_entity.pdbx_description
1 polymer ?
#
loop_
_entity_poly.entity_id
_entity_poly.type
_entity_poly.pdbx_seq_one_letter_code
_entity_poly.pdbx_strand_id
1 'polypeptide(L)'
;EVSLRDKRKPSNQEEDSEEEPKLKYERLANGVTEILQTDAASCMTVHDKVLEGAVTATLFGTEQQKLNTSPSSVKINQISLDESGEHVGICSEDGKVQVFGLYTREGFHESFDCPIKVVALHPQFSKSNNKQFVTGGNKLLLYERNWLNRWKTSTLHEGEGSITNIKWRANLIAWANNVGVKIYDISTKQRITNVLRDNTSLRPDMYPCSLCWKDNTTLIIGWGSSVKICAVKERDPTEMRDLPSRYVEIVSAFETEFFISGLAPLADQLVTLYYVKENSDHMEEEFRARPRLDIIQPLPESCEEISSDALTVRNFQENECRDYRLEHSEGESLFYIISPKDIVVAKERDQDDHIDWLLDKKKYEEALMAAEISFKNIKRHDVQVQNAGSHIFIISHMRDYDTAARKCQKVLGKNMDLWENEVYRFKTIGQLKAISQYLPRGDLRLRPAIYEMILHEFLMTDYEGFATLIREWPGELYNNMTIVQAVTNHLKKDPTNSILLTTLAELYTYDQRYDRALEIYLRLRHKDVYQLIHKHNLFSSIEDKIVLLMDFDKEKAVDMLLDNEDKISTDRVVEELKDRPELLHVYLHKLFKRDHHKGQKYHEKQISLYAEYDRPNLLPFLRDSTHCPLEKVQPLLICIHCFVLLDCCS
;
A
#
# COMPACT_ATOMS: atom_id res chain seq x y z
N GLU A 1 29.03 -38.70 36.16
CA GLU A 1 27.75 -38.00 36.49
C GLU A 1 27.97 -36.54 36.24
N VAL A 2 27.57 -36.05 35.04
CA VAL A 2 27.67 -34.68 34.59
C VAL A 2 26.27 -34.15 34.36
N SER A 3 25.86 -33.25 35.26
CA SER A 3 24.60 -32.52 35.21
C SER A 3 24.58 -31.52 34.08
N LEU A 4 23.72 -31.69 33.11
CA LEU A 4 23.36 -30.73 32.08
C LEU A 4 22.56 -29.56 32.70
N ARG A 5 23.21 -28.40 32.79
CA ARG A 5 22.52 -27.14 33.08
C ARG A 5 21.78 -26.65 31.83
N ASP A 6 20.52 -26.75 31.90
CA ASP A 6 19.56 -26.12 30.95
C ASP A 6 19.74 -24.59 30.99
N LYS A 7 20.23 -24.02 29.89
CA LYS A 7 20.21 -22.59 29.66
C LYS A 7 18.79 -22.21 29.19
N ARG A 8 17.93 -21.86 30.11
CA ARG A 8 16.68 -21.18 29.78
C ARG A 8 17.02 -19.81 29.20
N LYS A 9 16.70 -19.60 27.92
CA LYS A 9 16.57 -18.27 27.34
C LYS A 9 15.44 -17.53 28.07
N PRO A 10 15.58 -16.22 28.35
CA PRO A 10 14.45 -15.44 28.82
C PRO A 10 13.38 -15.43 27.73
N SER A 11 12.25 -16.02 28.02
CA SER A 11 11.05 -15.89 27.17
C SER A 11 10.57 -14.45 27.31
N ASN A 12 10.72 -13.65 26.25
CA ASN A 12 9.89 -12.48 26.03
C ASN A 12 8.46 -13.03 25.85
N GLN A 13 7.75 -13.22 26.90
CA GLN A 13 6.29 -13.22 26.87
C GLN A 13 5.86 -11.74 26.81
N GLU A 14 5.74 -11.19 25.61
CA GLU A 14 4.75 -10.19 25.35
C GLU A 14 3.43 -10.87 25.71
N GLU A 15 2.76 -10.42 26.74
CA GLU A 15 1.39 -10.81 27.04
C GLU A 15 0.59 -10.42 25.79
N ASP A 16 0.10 -11.43 25.10
CA ASP A 16 -0.68 -11.30 23.88
C ASP A 16 -2.08 -10.84 24.32
N SER A 17 -2.23 -9.53 24.63
CA SER A 17 -3.51 -8.96 25.01
C SER A 17 -4.49 -9.18 23.86
N GLU A 18 -5.66 -9.76 24.17
CA GLU A 18 -6.73 -9.96 23.19
C GLU A 18 -7.34 -8.62 22.72
N GLU A 19 -7.07 -7.53 23.44
CA GLU A 19 -7.58 -6.20 23.15
C GLU A 19 -6.62 -5.41 22.25
N GLU A 20 -7.20 -4.69 21.31
CA GLU A 20 -6.45 -3.83 20.40
C GLU A 20 -5.87 -2.63 21.14
N PRO A 21 -4.55 -2.34 21.04
CA PRO A 21 -3.96 -1.12 21.57
C PRO A 21 -4.59 0.12 20.90
N LYS A 22 -4.93 1.15 21.70
CA LYS A 22 -5.51 2.40 21.17
C LYS A 22 -4.50 3.28 20.44
N LEU A 23 -3.22 3.16 20.79
CA LEU A 23 -2.15 3.94 20.21
C LEU A 23 -1.21 3.05 19.40
N LYS A 24 -0.59 3.64 18.40
CA LYS A 24 0.58 3.08 17.70
C LYS A 24 1.80 3.95 17.99
N TYR A 25 2.97 3.31 17.97
CA TYR A 25 4.23 3.93 18.34
C TYR A 25 5.24 3.88 17.21
N GLU A 26 5.81 5.04 16.90
CA GLU A 26 6.84 5.17 15.90
C GLU A 26 8.02 5.97 16.46
N ARG A 27 9.26 5.63 16.06
CA ARG A 27 10.39 6.48 16.40
C ARG A 27 10.51 7.63 15.42
N LEU A 28 10.86 8.80 15.93
CA LEU A 28 11.07 9.97 15.10
C LEU A 28 12.20 9.71 14.07
N ALA A 29 12.00 10.19 12.84
CA ALA A 29 12.79 9.81 11.65
C ALA A 29 14.31 9.94 11.77
N ASN A 30 15.02 9.28 10.88
CA ASN A 30 16.45 8.95 10.89
C ASN A 30 17.44 10.08 11.28
N GLY A 31 17.23 11.34 10.92
CA GLY A 31 18.15 12.43 11.25
C GLY A 31 18.21 12.78 12.74
N VAL A 32 17.11 12.60 13.48
CA VAL A 32 17.05 12.82 14.95
C VAL A 32 17.79 11.71 15.68
N THR A 33 17.64 10.49 15.23
CA THR A 33 18.33 9.32 15.80
C THR A 33 19.84 9.48 15.75
N GLU A 34 20.39 10.03 14.67
CA GLU A 34 21.83 10.29 14.53
C GLU A 34 22.32 11.36 15.52
N ILE A 35 21.55 12.44 15.70
CA ILE A 35 21.88 13.49 16.68
C ILE A 35 21.87 12.93 18.10
N LEU A 36 20.89 12.10 18.46
CA LEU A 36 20.75 11.51 19.79
C LEU A 36 21.83 10.46 20.12
N GLN A 37 22.55 9.95 19.12
CA GLN A 37 23.73 9.09 19.39
C GLN A 37 24.86 9.87 20.06
N THR A 38 25.10 11.12 19.66
CA THR A 38 26.19 11.94 20.16
C THR A 38 25.76 12.82 21.33
N ASP A 39 24.54 13.32 21.31
CA ASP A 39 24.04 14.29 22.30
C ASP A 39 22.78 13.74 23.01
N ALA A 40 22.29 14.46 24.01
CA ALA A 40 21.08 14.10 24.75
C ALA A 40 19.98 15.14 24.54
N ALA A 41 18.75 14.69 24.27
CA ALA A 41 17.59 15.59 24.26
C ALA A 41 17.28 16.08 25.67
N SER A 42 17.12 17.38 25.84
CA SER A 42 16.77 18.01 27.12
C SER A 42 15.32 18.51 27.18
N CYS A 43 14.80 18.99 26.07
CA CYS A 43 13.42 19.42 25.93
C CYS A 43 13.04 19.46 24.43
N MET A 44 11.73 19.56 24.20
CA MET A 44 11.14 19.67 22.88
C MET A 44 9.87 20.49 22.95
N THR A 45 9.51 21.16 21.90
CA THR A 45 8.19 21.76 21.71
C THR A 45 7.68 21.42 20.33
N VAL A 46 6.38 21.37 20.18
CA VAL A 46 5.70 20.91 18.98
C VAL A 46 4.70 21.95 18.51
N HIS A 47 4.65 22.18 17.23
CA HIS A 47 3.61 22.95 16.56
C HIS A 47 3.22 22.23 15.27
N ASP A 48 1.97 22.32 14.83
CA ASP A 48 1.47 21.63 13.63
C ASP A 48 2.29 21.86 12.35
N LYS A 49 3.04 22.97 12.32
CA LYS A 49 3.93 23.32 11.18
C LYS A 49 5.42 23.13 11.46
N VAL A 50 5.81 23.03 12.73
CA VAL A 50 7.20 23.10 13.16
C VAL A 50 7.40 22.19 14.36
N LEU A 51 8.41 21.33 14.29
CA LEU A 51 8.86 20.50 15.39
C LEU A 51 10.24 21.02 15.83
N GLU A 52 10.35 21.52 17.05
CA GLU A 52 11.63 21.97 17.61
C GLU A 52 12.07 21.12 18.79
N GLY A 53 13.29 20.63 18.73
CA GLY A 53 13.92 19.89 19.82
C GLY A 53 15.24 20.50 20.23
N ALA A 54 15.54 20.44 21.51
CA ALA A 54 16.80 20.94 22.04
C ALA A 54 17.79 19.83 22.39
N VAL A 55 18.56 19.47 21.41
CA VAL A 55 19.91 18.99 21.59
C VAL A 55 20.90 20.14 21.30
N THR A 56 20.62 20.91 20.31
CA THR A 56 21.18 22.21 19.94
C THR A 56 20.08 22.87 19.11
N ALA A 57 19.08 23.50 19.71
CA ALA A 57 17.92 24.06 19.04
C ALA A 57 17.85 23.70 17.53
N THR A 58 17.34 22.55 17.21
CA THR A 58 17.27 22.04 15.84
C THR A 58 15.81 21.99 15.42
N LEU A 59 15.48 22.62 14.31
CA LEU A 59 14.17 22.48 13.67
C LEU A 59 14.09 21.11 13.01
N PHE A 60 13.10 20.32 13.40
CA PHE A 60 12.75 19.07 12.75
C PHE A 60 11.53 19.32 11.88
N GLY A 61 11.69 19.24 10.58
CA GLY A 61 10.65 19.37 9.58
C GLY A 61 11.12 18.79 8.27
N THR A 62 10.55 19.25 7.17
CA THR A 62 11.04 18.89 5.82
C THR A 62 12.49 19.33 5.58
N GLU A 63 12.97 20.34 6.31
CA GLU A 63 14.36 20.76 6.30
C GLU A 63 14.86 20.91 7.74
N GLN A 64 15.93 20.19 8.09
CA GLN A 64 16.60 20.33 9.39
C GLN A 64 17.48 21.57 9.39
N GLN A 65 17.17 22.52 10.26
CA GLN A 65 17.96 23.73 10.42
C GLN A 65 18.50 23.85 11.83
N LYS A 66 19.81 23.91 11.98
CA LYS A 66 20.47 24.12 13.28
C LYS A 66 20.46 25.63 13.62
N LEU A 67 19.81 25.98 14.72
CA LEU A 67 19.81 27.33 15.23
C LEU A 67 21.06 27.58 16.09
N ASN A 68 21.89 28.56 15.72
CA ASN A 68 23.10 28.89 16.44
C ASN A 68 22.75 29.73 17.70
N THR A 69 22.36 29.08 18.78
CA THR A 69 21.84 29.71 19.98
C THR A 69 22.86 29.90 21.11
N SER A 70 23.90 29.03 21.17
CA SER A 70 24.95 29.11 22.21
C SER A 70 26.12 28.19 21.86
N PRO A 71 27.28 28.31 22.55
CA PRO A 71 28.33 27.31 22.46
C PRO A 71 27.76 25.94 22.78
N SER A 72 28.15 24.92 22.06
CA SER A 72 27.60 23.56 22.00
C SER A 72 27.60 22.72 23.31
N SER A 73 27.96 23.31 24.44
CA SER A 73 28.09 22.60 25.73
C SER A 73 27.07 23.01 26.79
N VAL A 74 26.16 23.97 26.51
CA VAL A 74 25.23 24.45 27.53
C VAL A 74 23.84 23.81 27.35
N LYS A 75 23.33 23.24 28.43
CA LYS A 75 22.00 22.59 28.43
C LYS A 75 20.91 23.64 28.24
N ILE A 76 20.06 23.41 27.24
CA ILE A 76 18.80 24.15 27.06
C ILE A 76 17.76 23.53 27.99
N ASN A 77 17.12 24.37 28.80
CA ASN A 77 16.15 23.91 29.79
C ASN A 77 14.73 23.82 29.24
N GLN A 78 14.34 24.80 28.41
CA GLN A 78 13.03 24.80 27.76
C GLN A 78 13.05 25.60 26.47
N ILE A 79 12.17 25.20 25.54
CA ILE A 79 11.82 25.91 24.32
C ILE A 79 10.32 26.19 24.36
N SER A 80 9.89 27.33 23.86
CA SER A 80 8.49 27.70 23.71
C SER A 80 8.25 28.30 22.33
N LEU A 81 7.18 27.86 21.66
CA LEU A 81 6.69 28.46 20.42
C LEU A 81 5.42 29.27 20.67
N ASP A 82 5.17 30.27 19.84
CA ASP A 82 3.87 30.92 19.77
C ASP A 82 2.86 30.11 18.93
N GLU A 83 1.56 30.43 19.01
CA GLU A 83 0.51 29.71 18.25
C GLU A 83 0.66 29.76 16.73
N SER A 84 1.46 30.67 16.21
CA SER A 84 1.72 30.77 14.76
C SER A 84 2.89 29.90 14.30
N GLY A 85 3.75 29.43 15.24
CA GLY A 85 5.00 28.76 14.94
C GLY A 85 6.04 29.67 14.27
N GLU A 86 5.92 31.01 14.43
CA GLU A 86 6.82 31.97 13.81
C GLU A 86 7.92 32.51 14.76
N HIS A 87 7.67 32.41 16.07
CA HIS A 87 8.60 32.88 17.09
C HIS A 87 8.91 31.77 18.09
N VAL A 88 10.18 31.74 18.48
CA VAL A 88 10.69 30.79 19.47
C VAL A 88 11.34 31.49 20.64
N GLY A 89 11.06 31.02 21.83
CA GLY A 89 11.74 31.44 23.08
C GLY A 89 12.55 30.26 23.63
N ILE A 90 13.80 30.51 23.99
CA ILE A 90 14.74 29.52 24.52
C ILE A 90 15.36 30.03 25.82
N CYS A 91 15.48 29.13 26.80
CA CYS A 91 16.22 29.40 28.02
C CYS A 91 17.22 28.29 28.33
N SER A 92 18.32 28.61 28.99
CA SER A 92 19.43 27.71 29.21
C SER A 92 19.98 27.76 30.64
N GLU A 93 20.80 26.77 30.99
CA GLU A 93 21.35 26.59 32.33
C GLU A 93 22.39 27.66 32.68
N ASP A 94 23.01 28.32 31.68
CA ASP A 94 23.91 29.46 31.88
C ASP A 94 23.18 30.79 32.06
N GLY A 95 21.87 30.77 32.27
CA GLY A 95 21.05 31.97 32.55
C GLY A 95 20.67 32.78 31.31
N LYS A 96 20.91 32.29 30.08
CA LYS A 96 20.53 33.03 28.87
C LYS A 96 19.09 32.80 28.49
N VAL A 97 18.44 33.87 28.06
CA VAL A 97 17.10 33.84 27.46
C VAL A 97 17.18 34.51 26.09
N GLN A 98 16.67 33.80 25.10
CA GLN A 98 16.61 34.28 23.71
C GLN A 98 15.20 34.16 23.19
N VAL A 99 14.68 35.19 22.56
CA VAL A 99 13.39 35.15 21.83
C VAL A 99 13.62 35.72 20.45
N PHE A 100 13.34 34.96 19.42
CA PHE A 100 13.58 35.40 18.04
C PHE A 100 12.53 34.81 17.08
N GLY A 101 12.38 35.49 15.94
CA GLY A 101 11.56 34.97 14.84
C GLY A 101 12.32 33.97 14.00
N LEU A 102 11.70 32.83 13.68
CA LEU A 102 12.30 31.77 12.85
C LEU A 102 12.58 32.26 11.42
N TYR A 103 11.74 33.14 10.91
CA TYR A 103 11.80 33.64 9.53
C TYR A 103 12.18 35.11 9.47
N THR A 104 12.45 35.77 10.62
CA THR A 104 12.77 37.19 10.72
C THR A 104 14.09 37.38 11.44
N ARG A 105 14.68 38.57 11.30
CA ARG A 105 15.90 38.94 12.05
C ARG A 105 15.60 39.61 13.42
N GLU A 106 14.34 39.62 13.81
CA GLU A 106 13.96 40.19 15.12
C GLU A 106 14.36 39.21 16.23
N GLY A 107 15.03 39.73 17.26
CA GLY A 107 15.46 38.93 18.40
C GLY A 107 15.54 39.76 19.67
N PHE A 108 15.36 39.08 20.78
CA PHE A 108 15.63 39.56 22.14
C PHE A 108 16.66 38.62 22.77
N HIS A 109 17.60 39.18 23.49
CA HIS A 109 18.62 38.41 24.21
C HIS A 109 18.87 39.06 25.58
N GLU A 110 18.88 38.24 26.64
CA GLU A 110 19.23 38.69 27.97
C GLU A 110 19.99 37.56 28.70
N SER A 111 20.88 37.94 29.64
CA SER A 111 21.69 37.02 30.43
C SER A 111 21.47 37.35 31.91
N PHE A 112 21.23 36.31 32.69
CA PHE A 112 21.03 36.36 34.13
C PHE A 112 22.19 35.68 34.86
N ASP A 113 22.41 36.08 36.10
CA ASP A 113 23.45 35.49 36.96
C ASP A 113 23.02 34.11 37.56
N CYS A 114 21.81 33.64 37.22
CA CYS A 114 21.28 32.38 37.70
C CYS A 114 20.63 31.60 36.54
N PRO A 115 20.57 30.27 36.62
CA PRO A 115 19.88 29.43 35.64
C PRO A 115 18.43 29.87 35.44
N ILE A 116 18.02 29.98 34.18
CA ILE A 116 16.63 30.17 33.82
C ILE A 116 16.08 28.80 33.39
N LYS A 117 15.10 28.30 34.14
CA LYS A 117 14.58 26.94 33.94
C LYS A 117 13.46 26.86 32.94
N VAL A 118 12.68 27.95 32.79
CA VAL A 118 11.47 27.95 31.99
C VAL A 118 11.26 29.27 31.28
N VAL A 119 10.68 29.21 30.09
CA VAL A 119 10.26 30.35 29.26
C VAL A 119 8.91 29.99 28.59
N ALA A 120 8.01 30.97 28.52
CA ALA A 120 6.80 30.85 27.74
C ALA A 120 6.47 32.11 26.98
N LEU A 121 6.21 32.00 25.69
CA LEU A 121 5.75 33.09 24.85
C LEU A 121 4.24 33.28 25.00
N HIS A 122 3.79 34.52 24.82
CA HIS A 122 2.34 34.75 24.65
C HIS A 122 1.84 33.99 23.43
N PRO A 123 0.70 33.27 23.51
CA PRO A 123 0.18 32.48 22.40
C PRO A 123 0.10 33.26 21.07
N GLN A 124 -0.34 34.52 21.12
CA GLN A 124 -0.42 35.38 19.95
C GLN A 124 0.78 36.35 19.83
N PHE A 125 1.97 35.88 20.15
CA PHE A 125 3.17 36.74 20.17
C PHE A 125 3.44 37.43 18.82
N SER A 126 3.28 36.73 17.70
CA SER A 126 3.46 37.29 16.36
C SER A 126 2.37 38.29 15.96
N LYS A 127 1.15 38.15 16.49
CA LYS A 127 -0.01 38.98 16.12
C LYS A 127 -0.24 40.16 17.05
N SER A 128 0.37 40.17 18.23
CA SER A 128 0.17 41.20 19.25
C SER A 128 1.05 42.45 18.98
N ASN A 129 0.46 43.62 19.09
CA ASN A 129 1.23 44.86 19.09
C ASN A 129 2.13 44.99 20.33
N ASN A 130 1.77 44.36 21.44
CA ASN A 130 2.57 44.23 22.66
C ASN A 130 3.09 42.79 22.75
N LYS A 131 4.29 42.57 22.24
CA LYS A 131 4.94 41.25 22.36
C LYS A 131 5.24 41.00 23.84
N GLN A 132 4.80 39.82 24.34
CA GLN A 132 4.92 39.44 25.76
C GLN A 132 5.47 38.03 25.89
N PHE A 133 6.36 37.84 26.86
CA PHE A 133 6.84 36.54 27.26
C PHE A 133 7.17 36.51 28.76
N VAL A 134 7.19 35.34 29.34
CA VAL A 134 7.58 35.16 30.74
C VAL A 134 8.79 34.25 30.87
N THR A 135 9.62 34.53 31.87
CA THR A 135 10.77 33.69 32.23
C THR A 135 10.70 33.32 33.70
N GLY A 136 11.11 32.09 34.02
CA GLY A 136 11.13 31.58 35.38
C GLY A 136 12.49 31.01 35.76
N GLY A 137 13.07 31.55 36.80
CA GLY A 137 14.21 31.06 37.55
C GLY A 137 13.84 31.08 39.01
N ASN A 138 14.55 31.93 39.83
CA ASN A 138 14.17 32.19 41.20
C ASN A 138 12.98 33.17 41.31
N LYS A 139 12.72 33.89 40.25
CA LYS A 139 11.58 34.81 40.09
C LYS A 139 10.84 34.51 38.81
N LEU A 140 9.56 34.83 38.76
CA LEU A 140 8.77 34.86 37.55
C LEU A 140 8.72 36.30 37.03
N LEU A 141 9.33 36.55 35.85
CA LEU A 141 9.42 37.83 35.22
C LEU A 141 8.58 37.88 33.97
N LEU A 142 7.73 38.92 33.84
CA LEU A 142 6.97 39.20 32.64
C LEU A 142 7.69 40.31 31.86
N TYR A 143 7.95 40.05 30.62
CA TYR A 143 8.51 41.01 29.65
C TYR A 143 7.39 41.48 28.72
N GLU A 144 7.27 42.80 28.59
CA GLU A 144 6.29 43.43 27.71
C GLU A 144 7.00 44.44 26.82
N ARG A 145 6.77 44.41 25.53
CA ARG A 145 7.32 45.41 24.59
C ARG A 145 6.36 46.62 24.50
N ASN A 146 6.83 47.79 24.89
CA ASN A 146 6.01 49.00 24.84
C ASN A 146 5.95 49.59 23.42
N TRP A 147 5.12 50.61 23.22
CA TRP A 147 4.92 51.32 21.95
C TRP A 147 6.20 52.00 21.39
N LEU A 148 7.22 52.26 22.24
CA LEU A 148 8.54 52.76 21.86
C LEU A 148 9.52 51.61 21.48
N ASN A 149 9.04 50.40 21.29
CA ASN A 149 9.86 49.21 21.05
C ASN A 149 10.88 48.88 22.15
N ARG A 150 10.65 49.34 23.38
CA ARG A 150 11.49 49.02 24.54
C ARG A 150 10.84 47.95 25.38
N TRP A 151 11.65 47.05 25.89
CA TRP A 151 11.19 46.01 26.82
C TRP A 151 11.04 46.60 28.20
N LYS A 152 9.89 46.31 28.85
CA LYS A 152 9.58 46.58 30.22
C LYS A 152 9.49 45.25 30.95
N THR A 153 10.13 45.12 32.10
CA THR A 153 10.11 43.93 32.92
C THR A 153 9.30 44.21 34.19
N SER A 154 8.46 43.23 34.58
CA SER A 154 7.72 43.25 35.83
C SER A 154 7.79 41.88 36.51
N THR A 155 7.92 41.88 37.86
CA THR A 155 7.96 40.64 38.62
C THR A 155 6.54 40.21 38.93
N LEU A 156 6.12 39.02 38.49
CA LEU A 156 4.82 38.45 38.78
C LEU A 156 4.83 37.65 40.07
N HIS A 157 5.97 37.00 40.38
CA HIS A 157 6.13 36.18 41.58
C HIS A 157 7.60 36.06 41.97
N GLU A 158 7.87 36.04 43.28
CA GLU A 158 9.17 35.73 43.89
C GLU A 158 9.00 35.03 45.25
N GLY A 159 10.03 34.32 45.70
CA GLY A 159 9.99 33.44 46.87
C GLY A 159 9.43 32.07 46.55
N GLU A 160 9.25 31.23 47.56
CA GLU A 160 8.68 29.88 47.46
C GLU A 160 9.45 28.92 46.54
N GLY A 161 10.74 29.16 46.29
CA GLY A 161 11.61 28.31 45.49
C GLY A 161 11.60 28.62 43.99
N SER A 162 12.32 27.77 43.25
CA SER A 162 12.48 27.97 41.78
C SER A 162 11.19 27.67 41.02
N ILE A 163 10.96 28.44 39.97
CA ILE A 163 9.89 28.12 39.00
C ILE A 163 10.36 26.94 38.13
N THR A 164 9.59 25.88 38.09
CA THR A 164 9.97 24.60 37.42
C THR A 164 9.20 24.32 36.16
N ASN A 165 8.01 24.87 36.00
CA ASN A 165 7.19 24.75 34.78
C ASN A 165 6.34 25.98 34.57
N ILE A 166 6.11 26.36 33.32
CA ILE A 166 5.18 27.43 32.92
C ILE A 166 4.43 26.95 31.67
N LYS A 167 3.10 27.15 31.65
CA LYS A 167 2.27 27.01 30.45
C LYS A 167 1.37 28.23 30.31
N TRP A 168 1.42 28.86 29.16
CA TRP A 168 0.61 30.05 28.83
C TRP A 168 -0.49 29.68 27.85
N ARG A 169 -1.73 29.93 28.17
CA ARG A 169 -2.87 29.72 27.28
C ARG A 169 -3.83 30.93 27.33
N ALA A 170 -4.16 31.48 26.17
CA ALA A 170 -4.98 32.70 26.07
C ALA A 170 -4.49 33.80 27.02
N ASN A 171 -5.31 34.25 27.98
CA ASN A 171 -4.95 35.26 28.99
C ASN A 171 -4.44 34.67 30.31
N LEU A 172 -4.26 33.36 30.39
CA LEU A 172 -3.93 32.66 31.65
C LEU A 172 -2.50 32.12 31.61
N ILE A 173 -1.72 32.48 32.61
CA ILE A 173 -0.36 31.97 32.85
C ILE A 173 -0.42 31.05 34.09
N ALA A 174 -0.12 29.76 33.89
CA ALA A 174 0.04 28.82 34.97
C ALA A 174 1.52 28.50 35.17
N TRP A 175 1.99 28.49 36.42
CA TRP A 175 3.33 28.08 36.78
C TRP A 175 3.39 27.23 38.03
N ALA A 176 4.38 26.37 38.11
CA ALA A 176 4.70 25.54 39.25
C ALA A 176 5.99 26.00 39.92
N ASN A 177 6.01 26.00 41.26
CA ASN A 177 7.20 26.16 42.10
C ASN A 177 7.24 25.05 43.14
N ASN A 178 8.13 25.10 44.13
CA ASN A 178 8.25 24.05 45.14
C ASN A 178 7.02 23.89 46.06
N VAL A 179 6.15 24.88 46.13
CA VAL A 179 4.98 24.90 47.06
C VAL A 179 3.72 24.46 46.34
N GLY A 180 3.53 24.83 45.09
CA GLY A 180 2.30 24.51 44.38
C GLY A 180 2.22 25.15 43.02
N VAL A 181 1.03 25.13 42.43
CA VAL A 181 0.73 25.72 41.10
C VAL A 181 -0.10 26.97 41.30
N LYS A 182 0.28 28.01 40.57
CA LYS A 182 -0.41 29.32 40.62
C LYS A 182 -0.87 29.68 39.23
N ILE A 183 -1.99 30.41 39.18
CA ILE A 183 -2.56 30.91 37.90
C ILE A 183 -2.70 32.43 38.01
N TYR A 184 -2.26 33.13 36.95
CA TYR A 184 -2.33 34.59 36.82
C TYR A 184 -3.11 34.93 35.55
N ASP A 185 -4.07 35.84 35.71
CA ASP A 185 -4.79 36.42 34.58
C ASP A 185 -4.14 37.74 34.15
N ILE A 186 -3.58 37.75 32.94
CA ILE A 186 -2.89 38.93 32.40
C ILE A 186 -3.87 40.06 32.04
N SER A 187 -5.13 39.72 31.71
CA SER A 187 -6.16 40.70 31.35
C SER A 187 -6.58 41.57 32.58
N THR A 188 -6.72 40.93 33.72
CA THR A 188 -7.06 41.61 34.98
C THR A 188 -5.86 41.97 35.85
N LYS A 189 -4.66 41.48 35.45
CA LYS A 189 -3.39 41.62 36.18
C LYS A 189 -3.48 41.09 37.62
N GLN A 190 -4.22 40.02 37.81
CA GLN A 190 -4.44 39.45 39.16
C GLN A 190 -4.03 37.97 39.19
N ARG A 191 -3.49 37.53 40.32
CA ARG A 191 -3.31 36.11 40.65
C ARG A 191 -4.64 35.55 41.07
N ILE A 192 -5.10 34.50 40.40
CA ILE A 192 -6.42 33.91 40.63
C ILE A 192 -6.40 32.89 41.77
N THR A 193 -5.36 32.03 41.83
CA THR A 193 -5.32 30.92 42.75
C THR A 193 -3.91 30.44 43.11
N ASN A 194 -3.86 29.59 44.15
CA ASN A 194 -2.70 28.79 44.51
C ASN A 194 -3.19 27.36 44.83
N VAL A 195 -2.91 26.41 43.92
CA VAL A 195 -3.19 24.99 44.11
C VAL A 195 -1.99 24.36 44.80
N LEU A 196 -2.15 24.00 46.08
CA LEU A 196 -1.06 23.43 46.86
C LEU A 196 -0.70 22.02 46.39
N ARG A 197 0.54 21.69 46.62
CA ARG A 197 1.09 20.36 46.40
C ARG A 197 0.64 19.41 47.53
N ASP A 198 0.18 18.19 47.16
CA ASP A 198 -0.31 17.23 48.14
C ASP A 198 0.83 16.52 48.89
N ASN A 199 1.78 15.96 48.16
CA ASN A 199 2.87 15.21 48.76
C ASN A 199 4.15 16.04 48.86
N THR A 200 4.44 16.56 50.03
CA THR A 200 5.63 17.38 50.31
C THR A 200 6.90 16.55 50.57
N SER A 201 6.78 15.24 50.74
CA SER A 201 7.93 14.36 50.97
C SER A 201 8.73 14.06 49.68
N LEU A 202 8.09 14.10 48.55
CA LEU A 202 8.77 13.89 47.26
C LEU A 202 9.66 15.11 46.90
N ARG A 203 10.84 14.88 46.38
CA ARG A 203 11.75 15.94 45.95
C ARG A 203 11.27 16.55 44.63
N PRO A 204 11.00 17.87 44.54
CA PRO A 204 10.46 18.52 43.33
C PRO A 204 11.43 18.49 42.15
N ASP A 205 12.73 18.38 42.42
CA ASP A 205 13.77 18.28 41.40
C ASP A 205 13.85 16.90 40.71
N MET A 206 13.39 15.87 41.45
CA MET A 206 13.32 14.47 40.92
C MET A 206 11.99 14.15 40.27
N TYR A 207 10.91 14.70 40.86
CA TYR A 207 9.53 14.51 40.40
C TYR A 207 8.94 15.88 40.01
N PRO A 208 9.26 16.40 38.81
CA PRO A 208 8.79 17.71 38.40
C PRO A 208 7.28 17.73 38.18
N CYS A 209 6.68 18.91 38.42
CA CYS A 209 5.27 19.13 38.12
C CYS A 209 5.03 19.21 36.61
N SER A 210 4.10 18.41 36.11
CA SER A 210 3.59 18.49 34.74
C SER A 210 2.37 19.39 34.68
N LEU A 211 2.34 20.33 33.74
CA LEU A 211 1.23 21.25 33.50
C LEU A 211 0.77 21.12 32.04
N CYS A 212 -0.52 21.00 31.82
CA CYS A 212 -1.10 21.01 30.49
C CYS A 212 -2.46 21.73 30.48
N TRP A 213 -2.69 22.62 29.53
CA TRP A 213 -4.01 23.20 29.30
C TRP A 213 -4.79 22.28 28.34
N LYS A 214 -5.96 21.78 28.79
CA LYS A 214 -6.91 21.05 27.93
C LYS A 214 -7.58 22.00 26.94
N ASP A 215 -8.00 23.15 27.47
CA ASP A 215 -8.64 24.22 26.73
C ASP A 215 -8.30 25.60 27.33
N ASN A 216 -8.99 26.67 26.98
CA ASN A 216 -8.71 28.03 27.46
C ASN A 216 -9.03 28.25 28.95
N THR A 217 -9.66 27.28 29.60
CA THR A 217 -10.15 27.39 30.98
C THR A 217 -9.82 26.20 31.90
N THR A 218 -9.44 25.07 31.29
CA THR A 218 -9.18 23.81 32.03
C THR A 218 -7.70 23.50 32.10
N LEU A 219 -7.11 23.52 33.26
CA LEU A 219 -5.71 23.17 33.53
C LEU A 219 -5.62 21.79 34.18
N ILE A 220 -4.76 20.94 33.64
CA ILE A 220 -4.41 19.61 34.18
C ILE A 220 -3.05 19.74 34.87
N ILE A 221 -2.97 19.29 36.10
CA ILE A 221 -1.78 19.32 36.97
C ILE A 221 -1.45 17.87 37.35
N GLY A 222 -0.23 17.41 37.02
CA GLY A 222 0.30 16.14 37.51
C GLY A 222 1.53 16.34 38.36
N TRP A 223 1.58 15.78 39.54
CA TRP A 223 2.71 15.94 40.46
C TRP A 223 2.93 14.71 41.35
N GLY A 224 4.03 14.03 41.13
CA GLY A 224 4.23 12.73 41.75
C GLY A 224 3.21 11.72 41.24
N SER A 225 2.39 11.17 42.13
CA SER A 225 1.25 10.30 41.78
C SER A 225 -0.10 11.03 41.75
N SER A 226 -0.14 12.33 42.03
CA SER A 226 -1.41 13.08 42.13
C SER A 226 -1.74 13.79 40.82
N VAL A 227 -3.00 13.71 40.38
CA VAL A 227 -3.56 14.45 39.26
C VAL A 227 -4.69 15.35 39.78
N LYS A 228 -4.67 16.63 39.36
CA LYS A 228 -5.76 17.58 39.60
C LYS A 228 -6.18 18.21 38.27
N ILE A 229 -7.48 18.21 38.01
CA ILE A 229 -8.09 18.92 36.88
C ILE A 229 -8.79 20.14 37.44
N CYS A 230 -8.35 21.30 36.99
CA CYS A 230 -8.77 22.59 37.55
C CYS A 230 -9.51 23.38 36.46
N ALA A 231 -10.73 23.82 36.72
CA ALA A 231 -11.51 24.70 35.86
C ALA A 231 -11.44 26.15 36.35
N VAL A 232 -11.05 27.07 35.47
CA VAL A 232 -11.09 28.52 35.74
C VAL A 232 -12.48 29.03 35.39
N LYS A 233 -13.19 29.50 36.40
CA LYS A 233 -14.56 30.03 36.25
C LYS A 233 -14.63 31.52 36.55
N GLU A 234 -15.61 32.19 35.94
CA GLU A 234 -15.90 33.59 36.24
C GLU A 234 -16.73 33.66 37.55
N ARG A 235 -16.41 34.67 38.38
CA ARG A 235 -17.12 34.91 39.63
C ARG A 235 -18.34 35.79 39.34
N ASP A 236 -19.41 35.55 40.08
CA ASP A 236 -20.61 36.40 40.00
C ASP A 236 -20.26 37.85 40.35
N PRO A 237 -20.72 38.85 39.61
CA PRO A 237 -20.46 40.26 39.90
C PRO A 237 -20.87 40.71 41.29
N THR A 238 -21.85 40.04 41.88
CA THR A 238 -22.34 40.31 43.25
C THR A 238 -21.35 39.88 44.36
N GLU A 239 -20.45 38.91 44.02
CA GLU A 239 -19.45 38.35 44.95
C GLU A 239 -18.07 39.00 44.84
N MET A 240 -17.90 39.98 43.91
CA MET A 240 -16.60 40.55 43.55
C MET A 240 -15.98 41.51 44.54
N ARG A 241 -16.51 41.68 45.74
CA ARG A 241 -15.92 42.56 46.75
C ARG A 241 -14.50 42.12 47.10
N ASP A 242 -13.49 42.83 46.58
CA ASP A 242 -12.04 42.63 46.83
C ASP A 242 -11.45 41.28 46.40
N LEU A 243 -12.19 40.47 45.63
CA LEU A 243 -11.73 39.21 45.08
C LEU A 243 -11.45 39.30 43.59
N PRO A 244 -10.56 38.43 43.06
CA PRO A 244 -10.35 38.34 41.59
C PRO A 244 -11.66 37.98 40.86
N SER A 245 -11.84 38.50 39.67
CA SER A 245 -13.02 38.26 38.81
C SER A 245 -13.17 36.80 38.39
N ARG A 246 -12.10 36.03 38.52
CA ARG A 246 -12.07 34.58 38.22
C ARG A 246 -11.59 33.81 39.45
N TYR A 247 -12.02 32.55 39.52
CA TYR A 247 -11.56 31.60 40.52
C TYR A 247 -11.31 30.24 39.92
N VAL A 248 -10.65 29.36 40.63
CA VAL A 248 -10.36 28.00 40.17
C VAL A 248 -11.11 27.01 41.05
N GLU A 249 -11.79 26.09 40.40
CA GLU A 249 -12.44 24.95 40.99
C GLU A 249 -11.70 23.68 40.62
N ILE A 250 -11.38 22.83 41.58
CA ILE A 250 -10.83 21.49 41.30
C ILE A 250 -12.02 20.58 40.99
N VAL A 251 -12.18 20.22 39.72
CA VAL A 251 -13.30 19.39 39.24
C VAL A 251 -13.03 17.90 39.34
N SER A 252 -11.75 17.52 39.38
CA SER A 252 -11.32 16.14 39.58
C SER A 252 -9.97 16.13 40.28
N ALA A 253 -9.83 15.24 41.29
CA ALA A 253 -8.55 15.02 41.98
C ALA A 253 -8.42 13.53 42.33
N PHE A 254 -7.38 12.89 41.86
CA PHE A 254 -7.14 11.47 42.11
C PHE A 254 -5.65 11.14 42.14
N GLU A 255 -5.32 9.98 42.67
CA GLU A 255 -3.98 9.43 42.67
C GLU A 255 -3.85 8.29 41.63
N THR A 256 -2.68 8.18 41.07
CA THR A 256 -2.28 7.15 40.11
C THR A 256 -1.32 6.15 40.74
N GLU A 257 -1.21 4.97 40.18
CA GLU A 257 -0.34 3.90 40.70
C GLU A 257 1.16 4.25 40.58
N PHE A 258 1.52 4.95 39.47
CA PHE A 258 2.90 5.27 39.15
C PHE A 258 3.16 6.77 39.18
N PHE A 259 4.45 7.17 39.08
CA PHE A 259 4.83 8.58 39.09
C PHE A 259 4.65 9.20 37.69
N ILE A 260 4.02 10.37 37.67
CA ILE A 260 3.71 11.10 36.46
C ILE A 260 4.95 11.84 35.94
N SER A 261 5.35 11.56 34.70
CA SER A 261 6.39 12.30 33.98
C SER A 261 5.83 13.26 32.92
N GLY A 262 4.58 13.05 32.49
CA GLY A 262 3.92 13.89 31.52
C GLY A 262 2.42 13.66 31.46
N LEU A 263 1.67 14.68 31.01
CA LEU A 263 0.22 14.65 30.83
C LEU A 263 -0.14 15.37 29.53
N ALA A 264 -1.10 14.82 28.80
CA ALA A 264 -1.69 15.46 27.63
C ALA A 264 -3.18 15.15 27.52
N PRO A 265 -4.02 16.07 27.01
CA PRO A 265 -5.43 15.82 26.79
C PRO A 265 -5.64 14.96 25.54
N LEU A 266 -6.66 14.08 25.59
CA LEU A 266 -7.16 13.31 24.46
C LEU A 266 -8.69 13.33 24.52
N ALA A 267 -9.33 14.28 23.85
CA ALA A 267 -10.76 14.56 23.98
C ALA A 267 -11.19 14.69 25.45
N ASP A 268 -12.01 13.79 25.97
CA ASP A 268 -12.41 13.76 27.39
C ASP A 268 -11.54 12.86 28.26
N GLN A 269 -10.56 12.20 27.66
CA GLN A 269 -9.57 11.33 28.30
C GLN A 269 -8.25 12.08 28.53
N LEU A 270 -7.34 11.43 29.24
CA LEU A 270 -5.97 11.91 29.43
C LEU A 270 -4.97 10.84 28.97
N VAL A 271 -3.94 11.27 28.29
CA VAL A 271 -2.75 10.48 28.03
C VAL A 271 -1.74 10.81 29.13
N THR A 272 -1.32 9.80 29.88
CA THR A 272 -0.40 9.95 30.99
C THR A 272 0.86 9.16 30.78
N LEU A 273 2.00 9.83 30.80
CA LEU A 273 3.31 9.18 30.76
C LEU A 273 3.79 8.92 32.19
N TYR A 274 4.00 7.66 32.50
CA TYR A 274 4.42 7.20 33.81
C TYR A 274 5.89 6.80 33.87
N TYR A 275 6.55 7.17 34.96
CA TYR A 275 7.80 6.60 35.41
C TYR A 275 7.51 5.50 36.40
N VAL A 276 7.97 4.28 36.08
CA VAL A 276 7.70 3.09 36.88
C VAL A 276 8.96 2.69 37.68
N LYS A 277 8.78 2.48 38.97
CA LYS A 277 9.84 2.05 39.87
C LYS A 277 9.33 0.82 40.63
N GLU A 278 9.92 -0.33 40.35
CA GLU A 278 9.51 -1.60 40.95
C GLU A 278 10.49 -2.00 42.05
N ASN A 279 9.92 -2.50 43.18
CA ASN A 279 10.72 -3.13 44.20
C ASN A 279 10.96 -4.60 43.83
N SER A 280 12.21 -5.06 43.84
CA SER A 280 12.47 -6.48 43.68
C SER A 280 12.22 -7.24 44.98
N ASP A 281 11.37 -8.26 44.95
CA ASP A 281 10.98 -9.09 46.08
C ASP A 281 12.16 -9.84 46.80
N HIS A 282 13.35 -9.77 46.24
CA HIS A 282 14.53 -10.53 46.70
C HIS A 282 15.80 -9.73 46.97
N MET A 283 15.81 -8.42 46.68
CA MET A 283 16.91 -7.52 47.02
C MET A 283 16.32 -6.13 47.36
N GLU A 284 16.93 -5.43 48.28
CA GLU A 284 16.57 -4.03 48.66
C GLU A 284 16.84 -3.01 47.53
N GLU A 285 17.07 -3.47 46.29
CA GLU A 285 17.31 -2.65 45.14
C GLU A 285 16.01 -2.41 44.35
N GLU A 286 15.64 -1.14 44.23
CA GLU A 286 14.55 -0.69 43.35
C GLU A 286 14.98 -0.78 41.89
N PHE A 287 14.24 -1.55 41.09
CA PHE A 287 14.46 -1.63 39.66
C PHE A 287 13.63 -0.59 38.89
N ARG A 288 14.25 0.04 37.90
CA ARG A 288 13.55 0.92 36.95
C ARG A 288 12.93 0.05 35.86
N ALA A 289 11.60 0.02 35.83
CA ALA A 289 10.87 -0.66 34.78
C ALA A 289 10.73 0.24 33.54
N ARG A 290 10.21 -0.31 32.45
CA ARG A 290 9.91 0.47 31.24
C ARG A 290 8.88 1.54 31.56
N PRO A 291 9.04 2.79 31.03
CA PRO A 291 8.00 3.81 31.17
C PRO A 291 6.70 3.33 30.48
N ARG A 292 5.57 3.77 31.01
CA ARG A 292 4.25 3.40 30.48
C ARG A 292 3.54 4.63 29.94
N LEU A 293 2.76 4.45 28.90
CA LEU A 293 1.84 5.46 28.38
C LEU A 293 0.43 4.91 28.48
N ASP A 294 -0.35 5.50 29.39
CA ASP A 294 -1.70 5.06 29.66
C ASP A 294 -2.71 6.09 29.16
N ILE A 295 -3.84 5.62 28.66
CA ILE A 295 -5.03 6.42 28.43
C ILE A 295 -5.95 6.18 29.60
N ILE A 296 -6.30 7.25 30.31
CA ILE A 296 -7.17 7.19 31.48
C ILE A 296 -8.41 8.08 31.29
N GLN A 297 -9.54 7.63 31.79
CA GLN A 297 -10.77 8.41 31.95
C GLN A 297 -10.83 9.02 33.33
N PRO A 298 -10.68 10.34 33.47
CA PRO A 298 -10.80 10.98 34.80
C PRO A 298 -12.24 10.95 35.29
N LEU A 299 -12.38 10.63 36.57
CA LEU A 299 -13.61 10.74 37.34
C LEU A 299 -13.39 11.77 38.45
N PRO A 300 -14.40 12.21 39.20
CA PRO A 300 -14.23 13.26 40.24
C PRO A 300 -13.14 12.94 41.27
N GLU A 301 -13.09 11.71 41.79
CA GLU A 301 -12.17 11.27 42.87
C GLU A 301 -11.32 10.05 42.50
N SER A 302 -11.39 9.58 41.23
CA SER A 302 -10.67 8.40 40.73
C SER A 302 -10.38 8.53 39.27
N CYS A 303 -9.76 7.50 38.67
CA CYS A 303 -9.64 7.36 37.24
C CYS A 303 -9.88 5.90 36.83
N GLU A 304 -10.32 5.72 35.63
CA GLU A 304 -10.45 4.41 34.97
C GLU A 304 -9.37 4.27 33.93
N GLU A 305 -8.59 3.19 33.96
CA GLU A 305 -7.61 2.86 32.94
C GLU A 305 -8.33 2.32 31.71
N ILE A 306 -8.13 2.95 30.57
CA ILE A 306 -8.72 2.56 29.29
C ILE A 306 -7.73 1.71 28.47
N SER A 307 -6.46 2.08 28.51
CA SER A 307 -5.38 1.38 27.79
C SER A 307 -4.06 1.69 28.47
N SER A 308 -3.16 0.72 28.50
CA SER A 308 -1.86 0.86 29.12
C SER A 308 -0.78 0.14 28.31
N ASP A 309 0.22 0.87 27.87
CA ASP A 309 1.29 0.37 27.01
C ASP A 309 2.66 0.60 27.64
N ALA A 310 3.46 -0.47 27.79
CA ALA A 310 4.85 -0.38 28.17
C ALA A 310 5.72 0.07 26.98
N LEU A 311 6.41 1.20 27.15
CA LEU A 311 7.18 1.81 26.05
C LEU A 311 8.57 1.20 25.89
N THR A 312 8.96 0.93 24.68
CA THR A 312 10.32 0.50 24.32
C THR A 312 11.22 1.72 24.06
N VAL A 313 11.58 2.43 25.13
CA VAL A 313 12.48 3.59 25.09
C VAL A 313 13.92 3.13 25.29
N ARG A 314 14.86 3.69 24.50
CA ARG A 314 16.30 3.36 24.61
C ARG A 314 16.87 3.85 25.95
N ASN A 315 17.73 3.04 26.56
CA ASN A 315 18.42 3.34 27.82
C ASN A 315 17.47 3.69 28.98
N PHE A 316 16.28 3.13 29.02
CA PHE A 316 15.31 3.45 30.06
C PHE A 316 15.80 3.16 31.48
N GLN A 317 16.73 2.18 31.64
CA GLN A 317 17.31 1.81 32.94
C GLN A 317 18.16 2.94 33.55
N GLU A 318 18.66 3.87 32.76
CA GLU A 318 19.49 4.98 33.21
C GLU A 318 18.67 6.24 33.52
N ASN A 319 17.42 6.30 33.05
CA ASN A 319 16.58 7.48 33.13
C ASN A 319 15.81 7.55 34.46
N GLU A 320 15.57 8.78 34.92
CA GLU A 320 14.75 9.10 36.08
C GLU A 320 13.44 9.78 35.65
N CYS A 321 12.47 9.96 36.56
CA CYS A 321 11.20 10.61 36.27
C CYS A 321 11.37 11.98 35.60
N ARG A 322 12.36 12.75 36.02
CA ARG A 322 12.69 14.09 35.47
C ARG A 322 13.25 14.07 34.04
N ASP A 323 13.70 12.91 33.55
CA ASP A 323 14.34 12.78 32.24
C ASP A 323 13.30 12.54 31.13
N TYR A 324 12.07 12.20 31.52
CA TYR A 324 10.97 12.01 30.58
C TYR A 324 10.11 13.28 30.47
N ARG A 325 9.61 13.53 29.26
CA ARG A 325 8.63 14.59 28.98
C ARG A 325 7.62 14.10 27.97
N LEU A 326 6.40 14.62 28.07
CA LEU A 326 5.33 14.40 27.12
C LEU A 326 4.91 15.75 26.55
N GLU A 327 5.04 15.93 25.25
CA GLU A 327 4.50 17.06 24.50
C GLU A 327 3.48 16.54 23.49
N HIS A 328 2.48 17.34 23.14
CA HIS A 328 1.43 16.94 22.22
C HIS A 328 1.15 18.03 21.18
N SER A 329 0.67 17.61 20.00
CA SER A 329 0.12 18.47 18.95
C SER A 329 -1.41 18.39 19.00
N GLU A 330 -2.07 19.54 19.17
CA GLU A 330 -3.53 19.60 19.28
C GLU A 330 -4.22 19.24 17.96
N GLY A 331 -3.60 19.59 16.80
CA GLY A 331 -4.19 19.43 15.49
C GLY A 331 -4.24 17.99 14.97
N GLU A 332 -3.29 17.13 15.37
CA GLU A 332 -3.11 15.79 14.82
C GLU A 332 -3.23 14.65 15.84
N SER A 333 -3.55 14.94 17.10
CA SER A 333 -3.56 13.95 18.22
C SER A 333 -2.26 13.15 18.31
N LEU A 334 -1.12 13.81 18.11
CA LEU A 334 0.21 13.22 18.20
C LEU A 334 0.79 13.50 19.60
N PHE A 335 1.37 12.47 20.20
CA PHE A 335 2.01 12.53 21.51
C PHE A 335 3.48 12.18 21.38
N TYR A 336 4.36 13.09 21.79
CA TYR A 336 5.80 12.95 21.71
C TYR A 336 6.36 12.61 23.07
N ILE A 337 6.88 11.42 23.22
CA ILE A 337 7.56 10.93 24.41
C ILE A 337 9.05 11.19 24.23
N ILE A 338 9.58 12.12 25.03
CA ILE A 338 10.97 12.58 24.94
C ILE A 338 11.75 11.97 26.11
N SER A 339 12.86 11.34 25.79
CA SER A 339 13.90 10.90 26.73
C SER A 339 15.26 11.35 26.25
N PRO A 340 16.32 11.29 27.07
CA PRO A 340 17.64 11.77 26.68
C PRO A 340 18.22 11.14 25.39
N LYS A 341 17.88 9.85 25.14
CA LYS A 341 18.47 9.11 24.01
C LYS A 341 17.43 8.54 23.03
N ASP A 342 16.16 8.89 23.22
CA ASP A 342 15.09 8.43 22.31
C ASP A 342 13.92 9.40 22.28
N ILE A 343 13.28 9.51 21.12
CA ILE A 343 12.01 10.22 20.96
C ILE A 343 11.03 9.27 20.26
N VAL A 344 9.95 8.94 20.97
CA VAL A 344 8.88 8.08 20.47
C VAL A 344 7.64 8.91 20.23
N VAL A 345 7.00 8.72 19.10
CA VAL A 345 5.73 9.35 18.73
C VAL A 345 4.62 8.32 18.90
N ALA A 346 3.63 8.66 19.71
CA ALA A 346 2.40 7.90 19.84
C ALA A 346 1.28 8.61 19.08
N LYS A 347 0.48 7.86 18.36
CA LYS A 347 -0.65 8.33 17.57
C LYS A 347 -1.85 7.42 17.80
N GLU A 348 -3.06 7.99 17.81
CA GLU A 348 -4.28 7.17 17.77
C GLU A 348 -4.28 6.29 16.53
N ARG A 349 -4.68 5.02 16.72
CA ARG A 349 -4.87 4.10 15.61
C ARG A 349 -6.06 4.53 14.77
N ASP A 350 -5.86 4.55 13.47
CA ASP A 350 -6.92 4.78 12.51
C ASP A 350 -7.56 3.44 12.05
N GLN A 351 -8.50 3.53 11.12
CA GLN A 351 -9.20 2.35 10.61
C GLN A 351 -8.27 1.38 9.87
N ASP A 352 -7.23 1.91 9.23
CA ASP A 352 -6.25 1.07 8.51
C ASP A 352 -5.37 0.31 9.52
N ASP A 353 -4.95 0.98 10.60
CA ASP A 353 -4.24 0.34 11.71
C ASP A 353 -5.08 -0.75 12.40
N HIS A 354 -6.40 -0.53 12.54
CA HIS A 354 -7.35 -1.53 13.05
C HIS A 354 -7.41 -2.77 12.14
N ILE A 355 -7.50 -2.56 10.84
CA ILE A 355 -7.50 -3.64 9.86
C ILE A 355 -6.20 -4.42 9.91
N ASP A 356 -5.05 -3.73 9.97
CA ASP A 356 -3.74 -4.36 10.07
C ASP A 356 -3.60 -5.21 11.34
N TRP A 357 -4.07 -4.71 12.48
CA TRP A 357 -4.09 -5.47 13.74
C TRP A 357 -4.96 -6.74 13.66
N LEU A 358 -6.16 -6.63 13.05
CA LEU A 358 -7.01 -7.80 12.82
C LEU A 358 -6.34 -8.84 11.92
N LEU A 359 -5.57 -8.39 10.91
CA LEU A 359 -4.79 -9.27 10.03
C LEU A 359 -3.67 -9.99 10.78
N ASP A 360 -2.93 -9.28 11.63
CA ASP A 360 -1.86 -9.84 12.46
C ASP A 360 -2.40 -10.91 13.43
N LYS A 361 -3.60 -10.68 13.99
CA LYS A 361 -4.33 -11.64 14.83
C LYS A 361 -5.03 -12.74 14.02
N LYS A 362 -4.93 -12.73 12.69
CA LYS A 362 -5.58 -13.68 11.76
C LYS A 362 -7.12 -13.68 11.81
N LYS A 363 -7.71 -12.58 12.26
CA LYS A 363 -9.15 -12.34 12.29
C LYS A 363 -9.67 -11.80 10.96
N TYR A 364 -9.51 -12.59 9.90
CA TYR A 364 -9.72 -12.15 8.52
C TYR A 364 -11.16 -11.72 8.22
N GLU A 365 -12.17 -12.36 8.82
CA GLU A 365 -13.58 -12.02 8.60
C GLU A 365 -13.92 -10.67 9.22
N GLU A 366 -13.43 -10.39 10.43
CA GLU A 366 -13.59 -9.11 11.12
C GLU A 366 -12.86 -7.99 10.35
N ALA A 367 -11.63 -8.26 9.88
CA ALA A 367 -10.87 -7.34 9.05
C ALA A 367 -11.59 -6.99 7.74
N LEU A 368 -12.23 -7.97 7.11
CA LEU A 368 -13.02 -7.77 5.91
C LEU A 368 -14.25 -6.89 6.17
N MET A 369 -14.98 -7.13 7.26
CA MET A 369 -16.12 -6.30 7.65
C MET A 369 -15.69 -4.86 7.97
N ALA A 370 -14.59 -4.67 8.69
CA ALA A 370 -14.04 -3.36 9.00
C ALA A 370 -13.66 -2.60 7.71
N ALA A 371 -13.00 -3.27 6.76
CA ALA A 371 -12.65 -2.70 5.47
C ALA A 371 -13.87 -2.34 4.61
N GLU A 372 -14.95 -3.14 4.63
CA GLU A 372 -16.20 -2.83 3.92
C GLU A 372 -16.94 -1.63 4.51
N ILE A 373 -16.90 -1.45 5.83
CA ILE A 373 -17.50 -0.29 6.51
C ILE A 373 -16.70 0.97 6.17
N SER A 374 -15.37 0.90 6.27
CA SER A 374 -14.47 2.00 5.90
C SER A 374 -14.67 2.44 4.45
N PHE A 375 -14.74 1.50 3.51
CA PHE A 375 -14.95 1.79 2.09
C PHE A 375 -16.25 2.57 1.83
N LYS A 376 -17.32 2.29 2.55
CA LYS A 376 -18.62 2.99 2.40
C LYS A 376 -18.61 4.40 2.97
N ASN A 377 -17.78 4.66 3.98
CA ASN A 377 -17.75 5.92 4.72
C ASN A 377 -16.76 6.95 4.15
N ILE A 378 -15.82 6.52 3.32
CA ILE A 378 -14.77 7.39 2.80
C ILE A 378 -15.22 8.06 1.51
N LYS A 379 -15.32 9.39 1.54
CA LYS A 379 -15.70 10.23 0.38
C LYS A 379 -14.52 10.66 -0.51
N ARG A 380 -13.29 10.40 -0.12
CA ARG A 380 -12.08 10.75 -0.87
C ARG A 380 -11.62 9.59 -1.75
N HIS A 381 -11.42 9.85 -3.03
CA HIS A 381 -11.06 8.85 -4.05
C HIS A 381 -9.68 8.22 -3.81
N ASP A 382 -8.71 8.98 -3.31
CA ASP A 382 -7.35 8.54 -2.98
C ASP A 382 -7.31 7.52 -1.83
N VAL A 383 -8.11 7.76 -0.80
CA VAL A 383 -8.25 6.86 0.36
C VAL A 383 -9.10 5.64 0.03
N GLN A 384 -10.12 5.79 -0.85
CA GLN A 384 -10.89 4.64 -1.37
C GLN A 384 -10.01 3.64 -2.12
N VAL A 385 -9.01 4.14 -2.83
CA VAL A 385 -8.04 3.33 -3.58
C VAL A 385 -7.12 2.53 -2.65
N GLN A 386 -6.68 3.12 -1.55
CA GLN A 386 -5.80 2.49 -0.57
C GLN A 386 -6.55 1.38 0.20
N ASN A 387 -7.77 1.64 0.65
CA ASN A 387 -8.64 0.65 1.31
C ASN A 387 -9.09 -0.48 0.36
N ALA A 388 -9.22 -0.17 -0.92
CA ALA A 388 -9.51 -1.15 -1.96
C ALA A 388 -8.41 -2.21 -2.08
N GLY A 389 -7.15 -1.80 -2.02
CA GLY A 389 -5.99 -2.69 -2.00
C GLY A 389 -6.00 -3.61 -0.76
N SER A 390 -6.31 -3.06 0.41
CA SER A 390 -6.43 -3.81 1.66
C SER A 390 -7.55 -4.85 1.60
N HIS A 391 -8.70 -4.52 1.04
CA HIS A 391 -9.82 -5.44 0.87
C HIS A 391 -9.47 -6.66 -0.01
N ILE A 392 -8.79 -6.42 -1.15
CA ILE A 392 -8.33 -7.50 -2.04
C ILE A 392 -7.26 -8.34 -1.34
N PHE A 393 -6.36 -7.69 -0.60
CA PHE A 393 -5.30 -8.34 0.17
C PHE A 393 -5.87 -9.29 1.23
N ILE A 394 -6.90 -8.87 1.99
CA ILE A 394 -7.56 -9.69 3.01
C ILE A 394 -8.18 -10.94 2.40
N ILE A 395 -8.94 -10.79 1.29
CA ILE A 395 -9.58 -11.92 0.62
C ILE A 395 -8.52 -12.90 0.08
N SER A 396 -7.40 -12.39 -0.41
CA SER A 396 -6.27 -13.22 -0.86
C SER A 396 -5.66 -14.03 0.30
N HIS A 397 -5.61 -13.47 1.52
CA HIS A 397 -5.14 -14.17 2.72
C HIS A 397 -6.10 -15.27 3.18
N MET A 398 -7.40 -15.10 2.96
CA MET A 398 -8.41 -16.16 3.17
C MET A 398 -8.29 -17.30 2.15
N ARG A 399 -7.38 -17.22 1.17
CA ARG A 399 -7.18 -18.13 0.04
C ARG A 399 -8.38 -18.22 -0.92
N ASP A 400 -9.29 -17.28 -0.88
CA ASP A 400 -10.38 -17.13 -1.85
C ASP A 400 -9.96 -16.21 -3.00
N TYR A 401 -9.04 -16.70 -3.83
CA TYR A 401 -8.44 -15.93 -4.90
C TYR A 401 -9.41 -15.54 -6.01
N ASP A 402 -10.43 -16.36 -6.25
CA ASP A 402 -11.45 -16.09 -7.27
C ASP A 402 -12.35 -14.92 -6.86
N THR A 403 -12.76 -14.87 -5.58
CA THR A 403 -13.53 -13.74 -5.06
C THR A 403 -12.67 -12.46 -5.03
N ALA A 404 -11.39 -12.54 -4.64
CA ALA A 404 -10.46 -11.43 -4.69
C ALA A 404 -10.34 -10.87 -6.12
N ALA A 405 -10.09 -11.74 -7.10
CA ALA A 405 -9.95 -11.37 -8.51
C ALA A 405 -11.22 -10.73 -9.08
N ARG A 406 -12.41 -11.24 -8.73
CA ARG A 406 -13.71 -10.68 -9.13
C ARG A 406 -13.93 -9.28 -8.56
N LYS A 407 -13.50 -9.05 -7.33
CA LYS A 407 -13.61 -7.74 -6.66
C LYS A 407 -12.70 -6.70 -7.31
N CYS A 408 -11.58 -7.08 -7.93
CA CYS A 408 -10.68 -6.18 -8.64
C CYS A 408 -11.42 -5.31 -9.67
N GLN A 409 -12.35 -5.86 -10.42
CA GLN A 409 -13.11 -5.10 -11.42
C GLN A 409 -13.91 -3.93 -10.84
N LYS A 410 -14.48 -4.12 -9.63
CA LYS A 410 -15.29 -3.08 -8.96
C LYS A 410 -14.43 -2.04 -8.25
N VAL A 411 -13.31 -2.48 -7.72
CA VAL A 411 -12.48 -1.75 -6.77
C VAL A 411 -11.39 -0.94 -7.48
N LEU A 412 -10.69 -1.52 -8.45
CA LEU A 412 -9.58 -0.87 -9.14
C LEU A 412 -10.05 0.09 -10.25
N GLY A 413 -11.31 -0.03 -10.67
CA GLY A 413 -11.93 0.86 -11.65
C GLY A 413 -11.11 1.02 -12.92
N LYS A 414 -10.82 2.27 -13.32
CA LYS A 414 -10.03 2.61 -14.51
C LYS A 414 -8.57 2.97 -14.21
N ASN A 415 -8.06 2.68 -13.00
CA ASN A 415 -6.67 3.01 -12.64
C ASN A 415 -5.71 1.89 -13.09
N MET A 416 -4.90 2.19 -14.11
CA MET A 416 -3.97 1.25 -14.71
C MET A 416 -2.88 0.78 -13.74
N ASP A 417 -2.29 1.70 -12.97
CA ASP A 417 -1.19 1.39 -12.06
C ASP A 417 -1.63 0.44 -10.93
N LEU A 418 -2.85 0.63 -10.42
CA LEU A 418 -3.41 -0.25 -9.41
C LEU A 418 -3.66 -1.66 -9.94
N TRP A 419 -4.20 -1.77 -11.17
CA TRP A 419 -4.39 -3.06 -11.83
C TRP A 419 -3.07 -3.79 -12.01
N GLU A 420 -2.04 -3.10 -12.50
CA GLU A 420 -0.72 -3.71 -12.71
C GLU A 420 -0.07 -4.16 -11.41
N ASN A 421 -0.15 -3.33 -10.36
CA ASN A 421 0.33 -3.69 -9.02
C ASN A 421 -0.38 -4.94 -8.49
N GLU A 422 -1.69 -5.03 -8.68
CA GLU A 422 -2.46 -6.17 -8.19
C GLU A 422 -2.15 -7.45 -8.99
N VAL A 423 -1.98 -7.36 -10.32
CA VAL A 423 -1.52 -8.50 -11.13
C VAL A 423 -0.16 -9.01 -10.65
N TYR A 424 0.78 -8.11 -10.32
CA TYR A 424 2.07 -8.51 -9.74
C TYR A 424 1.92 -9.20 -8.38
N ARG A 425 0.96 -8.78 -7.54
CA ARG A 425 0.62 -9.49 -6.28
C ARG A 425 0.13 -10.91 -6.56
N PHE A 426 -0.83 -11.07 -7.46
CA PHE A 426 -1.32 -12.40 -7.87
C PHE A 426 -0.20 -13.28 -8.44
N LYS A 427 0.77 -12.69 -9.15
CA LYS A 427 1.97 -13.39 -9.60
C LYS A 427 2.81 -13.89 -8.42
N THR A 428 3.08 -13.02 -7.44
CA THR A 428 3.91 -13.35 -6.27
C THR A 428 3.34 -14.51 -5.47
N ILE A 429 2.00 -14.60 -5.35
CA ILE A 429 1.31 -15.70 -4.68
C ILE A 429 1.03 -16.91 -5.59
N GLY A 430 1.47 -16.88 -6.86
CA GLY A 430 1.30 -17.98 -7.82
C GLY A 430 -0.15 -18.17 -8.30
N GLN A 431 -0.99 -17.14 -8.27
CA GLN A 431 -2.43 -17.21 -8.58
C GLN A 431 -2.84 -16.36 -9.80
N LEU A 432 -1.95 -16.21 -10.78
CA LEU A 432 -2.23 -15.46 -12.01
C LEU A 432 -3.46 -15.97 -12.76
N LYS A 433 -3.76 -17.26 -12.66
CA LYS A 433 -4.95 -17.87 -13.32
C LYS A 433 -6.25 -17.27 -12.81
N ALA A 434 -6.37 -17.00 -11.52
CA ALA A 434 -7.58 -16.45 -10.93
C ALA A 434 -7.89 -15.03 -11.47
N ILE A 435 -6.88 -14.17 -11.60
CA ILE A 435 -7.10 -12.79 -12.05
C ILE A 435 -7.24 -12.66 -13.59
N SER A 436 -6.75 -13.63 -14.36
CA SER A 436 -6.71 -13.57 -15.83
C SER A 436 -8.08 -13.31 -16.49
N GLN A 437 -9.15 -13.84 -15.91
CA GLN A 437 -10.52 -13.70 -16.41
C GLN A 437 -11.09 -12.28 -16.24
N TYR A 438 -10.59 -11.55 -15.26
CA TYR A 438 -11.13 -10.27 -14.82
C TYR A 438 -10.34 -9.06 -15.33
N LEU A 439 -9.25 -9.29 -16.06
CA LEU A 439 -8.44 -8.21 -16.62
C LEU A 439 -9.22 -7.30 -17.57
N PRO A 440 -8.95 -5.99 -17.54
CA PRO A 440 -9.58 -5.06 -18.47
C PRO A 440 -9.11 -5.33 -19.90
N ARG A 441 -10.07 -5.38 -20.86
CA ARG A 441 -9.83 -5.72 -22.28
C ARG A 441 -10.48 -4.71 -23.25
N GLY A 442 -11.11 -3.66 -22.71
CA GLY A 442 -11.86 -2.66 -23.48
C GLY A 442 -11.17 -1.31 -23.53
N ASP A 443 -11.89 -0.27 -23.04
CA ASP A 443 -11.39 1.11 -22.98
C ASP A 443 -10.13 1.26 -22.12
N LEU A 444 -10.07 0.54 -21.00
CA LEU A 444 -8.86 0.41 -20.20
C LEU A 444 -8.03 -0.77 -20.75
N ARG A 445 -6.79 -0.51 -21.06
CA ARG A 445 -5.78 -1.51 -21.46
C ARG A 445 -4.56 -1.36 -20.58
N LEU A 446 -4.07 -2.47 -20.05
CA LEU A 446 -2.81 -2.51 -19.31
C LEU A 446 -1.62 -2.56 -20.28
N ARG A 447 -0.41 -2.42 -19.76
CA ARG A 447 0.78 -2.57 -20.58
C ARG A 447 0.84 -3.98 -21.21
N PRO A 448 1.24 -4.13 -22.49
CA PRO A 448 1.30 -5.44 -23.16
C PRO A 448 2.07 -6.50 -22.37
N ALA A 449 3.14 -6.12 -21.70
CA ALA A 449 3.94 -7.01 -20.86
C ALA A 449 3.14 -7.73 -19.76
N ILE A 450 2.04 -7.14 -19.26
CA ILE A 450 1.17 -7.76 -18.26
C ILE A 450 0.40 -8.94 -18.86
N TYR A 451 -0.18 -8.75 -20.05
CA TYR A 451 -0.89 -9.82 -20.77
C TYR A 451 0.07 -10.92 -21.23
N GLU A 452 1.24 -10.56 -21.74
CA GLU A 452 2.30 -11.50 -22.15
C GLU A 452 2.78 -12.35 -20.98
N MET A 453 2.94 -11.75 -19.80
CA MET A 453 3.32 -12.46 -18.57
C MET A 453 2.29 -13.53 -18.19
N ILE A 454 1.01 -13.22 -18.27
CA ILE A 454 -0.06 -14.17 -17.96
C ILE A 454 -0.12 -15.27 -19.03
N LEU A 455 -0.05 -14.91 -20.32
CA LEU A 455 0.02 -15.88 -21.41
C LEU A 455 1.21 -16.82 -21.26
N HIS A 456 2.37 -16.30 -20.85
CA HIS A 456 3.54 -17.13 -20.58
C HIS A 456 3.31 -18.11 -19.42
N GLU A 457 2.67 -17.67 -18.33
CA GLU A 457 2.32 -18.55 -17.20
C GLU A 457 1.42 -19.70 -17.64
N PHE A 458 0.37 -19.42 -18.43
CA PHE A 458 -0.50 -20.45 -18.98
C PHE A 458 0.23 -21.35 -19.94
N LEU A 459 1.10 -20.82 -20.81
CA LEU A 459 1.92 -21.61 -21.73
C LEU A 459 2.84 -22.60 -21.00
N MET A 460 3.28 -22.25 -19.76
CA MET A 460 4.13 -23.12 -18.94
C MET A 460 3.33 -24.19 -18.19
N THR A 461 2.07 -23.91 -17.83
CA THR A 461 1.32 -24.72 -16.87
C THR A 461 0.04 -25.33 -17.42
N ASP A 462 -0.57 -24.75 -18.48
CA ASP A 462 -1.91 -25.11 -18.98
C ASP A 462 -2.12 -24.71 -20.43
N TYR A 463 -1.85 -25.62 -21.35
CA TYR A 463 -1.97 -25.36 -22.79
C TYR A 463 -3.41 -25.11 -23.26
N GLU A 464 -4.41 -25.74 -22.63
CA GLU A 464 -5.83 -25.52 -22.98
C GLU A 464 -6.29 -24.14 -22.53
N GLY A 465 -5.93 -23.74 -21.30
CA GLY A 465 -6.18 -22.41 -20.79
C GLY A 465 -5.47 -21.34 -21.64
N PHE A 466 -4.23 -21.58 -22.05
CA PHE A 466 -3.49 -20.72 -22.97
C PHE A 466 -4.23 -20.51 -24.31
N ALA A 467 -4.66 -21.62 -24.94
CA ALA A 467 -5.39 -21.58 -26.20
C ALA A 467 -6.73 -20.82 -26.06
N THR A 468 -7.41 -21.00 -24.94
CA THR A 468 -8.65 -20.27 -24.63
C THR A 468 -8.41 -18.77 -24.54
N LEU A 469 -7.38 -18.35 -23.81
CA LEU A 469 -7.02 -16.92 -23.70
C LEU A 469 -6.67 -16.30 -25.05
N ILE A 470 -5.93 -17.01 -25.91
CA ILE A 470 -5.59 -16.52 -27.26
C ILE A 470 -6.84 -16.30 -28.12
N ARG A 471 -7.88 -17.12 -27.97
CA ARG A 471 -9.15 -16.95 -28.70
C ARG A 471 -10.02 -15.85 -28.16
N GLU A 472 -10.01 -15.65 -26.82
CA GLU A 472 -10.84 -14.67 -26.13
C GLU A 472 -10.25 -13.27 -26.11
N TRP A 473 -8.92 -13.17 -26.08
CA TRP A 473 -8.25 -11.88 -25.93
C TRP A 473 -8.03 -11.21 -27.29
N PRO A 474 -8.39 -9.93 -27.44
CA PRO A 474 -8.01 -9.16 -28.62
C PRO A 474 -6.50 -9.18 -28.82
N GLY A 475 -6.05 -9.53 -30.01
CA GLY A 475 -4.62 -9.63 -30.31
C GLY A 475 -3.84 -8.30 -30.23
N GLU A 476 -4.54 -7.19 -30.04
CA GLU A 476 -3.96 -5.87 -29.78
C GLU A 476 -3.45 -5.70 -28.35
N LEU A 477 -3.82 -6.61 -27.43
CA LEU A 477 -3.44 -6.52 -26.01
C LEU A 477 -1.98 -6.93 -25.75
N TYR A 478 -1.39 -7.71 -26.64
CA TYR A 478 -0.05 -8.27 -26.49
C TYR A 478 0.71 -8.25 -27.81
N ASN A 479 2.03 -8.39 -27.77
CA ASN A 479 2.83 -8.51 -28.98
C ASN A 479 2.74 -9.94 -29.52
N ASN A 480 2.01 -10.09 -30.62
CA ASN A 480 1.75 -11.39 -31.24
C ASN A 480 3.06 -12.13 -31.62
N MET A 481 4.08 -11.40 -32.10
CA MET A 481 5.38 -12.00 -32.46
C MET A 481 6.09 -12.62 -31.27
N THR A 482 6.01 -11.97 -30.10
CA THR A 482 6.57 -12.50 -28.84
C THR A 482 5.92 -13.83 -28.46
N ILE A 483 4.59 -13.90 -28.57
CA ILE A 483 3.84 -15.11 -28.26
C ILE A 483 4.11 -16.22 -29.28
N VAL A 484 4.13 -15.92 -30.58
CA VAL A 484 4.52 -16.86 -31.64
C VAL A 484 5.90 -17.47 -31.38
N GLN A 485 6.88 -16.63 -31.01
CA GLN A 485 8.22 -17.09 -30.64
C GLN A 485 8.21 -18.02 -29.43
N ALA A 486 7.45 -17.68 -28.37
CA ALA A 486 7.32 -18.49 -27.18
C ALA A 486 6.70 -19.86 -27.50
N VAL A 487 5.58 -19.90 -28.24
CA VAL A 487 4.91 -21.16 -28.65
C VAL A 487 5.83 -21.99 -29.54
N THR A 488 6.53 -21.37 -30.49
CA THR A 488 7.49 -22.07 -31.34
C THR A 488 8.62 -22.70 -30.54
N ASN A 489 9.12 -22.04 -29.52
CA ASN A 489 10.15 -22.60 -28.63
C ASN A 489 9.64 -23.79 -27.81
N HIS A 490 8.37 -23.76 -27.39
CA HIS A 490 7.73 -24.91 -26.73
C HIS A 490 7.55 -26.09 -27.69
N LEU A 491 7.11 -25.83 -28.93
CA LEU A 491 6.97 -26.85 -29.96
C LEU A 491 8.30 -27.50 -30.37
N LYS A 492 9.45 -26.87 -30.17
CA LYS A 492 10.76 -27.54 -30.32
C LYS A 492 10.96 -28.70 -29.35
N LYS A 493 10.33 -28.65 -28.16
CA LYS A 493 10.39 -29.68 -27.15
C LYS A 493 9.34 -30.77 -27.38
N ASP A 494 8.15 -30.40 -27.84
CA ASP A 494 7.04 -31.29 -28.16
C ASP A 494 6.42 -30.92 -29.50
N PRO A 495 7.01 -31.41 -30.65
CA PRO A 495 6.58 -31.05 -32.00
C PRO A 495 5.20 -31.57 -32.38
N THR A 496 4.64 -32.49 -31.62
CA THR A 496 3.36 -33.17 -31.90
C THR A 496 2.18 -32.62 -31.14
N ASN A 497 2.36 -31.64 -30.27
CA ASN A 497 1.31 -31.06 -29.45
C ASN A 497 0.26 -30.37 -30.32
N SER A 498 -0.91 -31.02 -30.46
CA SER A 498 -1.99 -30.54 -31.33
C SER A 498 -2.58 -29.21 -30.86
N ILE A 499 -2.67 -28.97 -29.53
CA ILE A 499 -3.22 -27.73 -28.96
C ILE A 499 -2.32 -26.56 -29.31
N LEU A 500 -1.01 -26.68 -29.07
CA LEU A 500 -0.04 -25.63 -29.39
C LEU A 500 0.08 -25.38 -30.89
N LEU A 501 -0.01 -26.44 -31.71
CA LEU A 501 -0.01 -26.28 -33.16
C LEU A 501 -1.24 -25.55 -33.66
N THR A 502 -2.43 -25.90 -33.15
CA THR A 502 -3.68 -25.20 -33.50
C THR A 502 -3.60 -23.72 -33.07
N THR A 503 -3.17 -23.46 -31.84
CA THR A 503 -3.03 -22.09 -31.33
C THR A 503 -2.00 -21.29 -32.14
N LEU A 504 -0.90 -21.91 -32.56
CA LEU A 504 0.08 -21.28 -33.47
C LEU A 504 -0.52 -20.90 -34.82
N ALA A 505 -1.36 -21.77 -35.38
CA ALA A 505 -2.06 -21.47 -36.62
C ALA A 505 -3.09 -20.33 -36.43
N GLU A 506 -3.78 -20.26 -35.31
CA GLU A 506 -4.67 -19.14 -34.98
C GLU A 506 -3.88 -17.81 -34.84
N LEU A 507 -2.73 -17.82 -34.17
CA LEU A 507 -1.83 -16.65 -34.07
C LEU A 507 -1.30 -16.18 -35.44
N TYR A 508 -0.92 -17.11 -36.32
CA TYR A 508 -0.52 -16.77 -37.69
C TYR A 508 -1.67 -16.22 -38.52
N THR A 509 -2.89 -16.73 -38.34
CA THR A 509 -4.10 -16.21 -38.99
C THR A 509 -4.40 -14.79 -38.53
N TYR A 510 -4.22 -14.48 -37.25
CA TYR A 510 -4.36 -13.15 -36.72
C TYR A 510 -3.34 -12.18 -37.31
N ASP A 511 -2.10 -12.63 -37.51
CA ASP A 511 -0.99 -11.86 -38.07
C ASP A 511 -1.04 -11.78 -39.63
N GLN A 512 -2.12 -12.29 -40.21
CA GLN A 512 -2.33 -12.37 -41.67
C GLN A 512 -1.27 -13.23 -42.42
N ARG A 513 -0.56 -14.10 -41.71
CA ARG A 513 0.44 -15.04 -42.26
C ARG A 513 -0.23 -16.37 -42.59
N TYR A 514 -1.19 -16.28 -43.50
CA TYR A 514 -2.09 -17.40 -43.84
C TYR A 514 -1.38 -18.64 -44.38
N ASP A 515 -0.27 -18.44 -45.10
CA ASP A 515 0.53 -19.57 -45.62
C ASP A 515 1.06 -20.46 -44.53
N ARG A 516 1.55 -19.84 -43.43
CA ARG A 516 2.04 -20.57 -42.26
C ARG A 516 0.91 -21.26 -41.49
N ALA A 517 -0.21 -20.58 -41.34
CA ALA A 517 -1.40 -21.13 -40.71
C ALA A 517 -1.92 -22.34 -41.53
N LEU A 518 -2.01 -22.19 -42.83
CA LEU A 518 -2.48 -23.25 -43.73
C LEU A 518 -1.63 -24.51 -43.64
N GLU A 519 -0.29 -24.39 -43.64
CA GLU A 519 0.63 -25.52 -43.49
C GLU A 519 0.37 -26.34 -42.22
N ILE A 520 0.13 -25.61 -41.09
CA ILE A 520 -0.16 -26.26 -39.80
C ILE A 520 -1.52 -26.92 -39.81
N TYR A 521 -2.56 -26.27 -40.33
CA TYR A 521 -3.92 -26.82 -40.37
C TYR A 521 -4.00 -28.05 -41.28
N LEU A 522 -3.30 -28.05 -42.41
CA LEU A 522 -3.20 -29.24 -43.26
C LEU A 522 -2.51 -30.41 -42.56
N ARG A 523 -1.40 -30.15 -41.86
CA ARG A 523 -0.67 -31.16 -41.09
C ARG A 523 -1.53 -31.76 -39.98
N LEU A 524 -2.34 -30.93 -39.32
CA LEU A 524 -3.24 -31.34 -38.22
C LEU A 524 -4.52 -31.98 -38.74
N ARG A 525 -4.80 -31.98 -40.03
CA ARG A 525 -6.08 -32.40 -40.62
C ARG A 525 -7.27 -31.65 -40.00
N HIS A 526 -7.14 -30.34 -39.80
CA HIS A 526 -8.17 -29.56 -39.14
C HIS A 526 -9.30 -29.20 -40.10
N LYS A 527 -10.55 -29.33 -39.65
CA LYS A 527 -11.74 -29.13 -40.50
C LYS A 527 -11.88 -27.72 -41.07
N ASP A 528 -11.32 -26.74 -40.41
CA ASP A 528 -11.44 -25.33 -40.81
C ASP A 528 -10.50 -24.92 -41.96
N VAL A 529 -9.67 -25.83 -42.44
CA VAL A 529 -8.80 -25.59 -43.60
C VAL A 529 -9.58 -25.04 -44.82
N TYR A 530 -10.68 -25.65 -45.15
CA TYR A 530 -11.49 -25.25 -46.32
C TYR A 530 -12.13 -23.87 -46.10
N GLN A 531 -12.59 -23.55 -44.88
CA GLN A 531 -13.12 -22.24 -44.56
C GLN A 531 -12.03 -21.17 -44.62
N LEU A 532 -10.82 -21.46 -44.11
CA LEU A 532 -9.68 -20.56 -44.18
C LEU A 532 -9.30 -20.21 -45.62
N ILE A 533 -9.21 -21.24 -46.49
CA ILE A 533 -8.88 -21.06 -47.92
C ILE A 533 -9.91 -20.16 -48.57
N HIS A 534 -11.19 -20.41 -48.39
CA HIS A 534 -12.26 -19.60 -48.98
C HIS A 534 -12.29 -18.18 -48.45
N LYS A 535 -12.29 -18.04 -47.12
CA LYS A 535 -12.41 -16.73 -46.45
C LYS A 535 -11.30 -15.78 -46.81
N HIS A 536 -10.08 -16.28 -46.98
CA HIS A 536 -8.89 -15.47 -47.23
C HIS A 536 -8.34 -15.60 -48.66
N ASN A 537 -9.06 -16.29 -49.54
CA ASN A 537 -8.70 -16.45 -50.97
C ASN A 537 -7.29 -17.02 -51.20
N LEU A 538 -6.95 -18.08 -50.41
CA LEU A 538 -5.61 -18.66 -50.41
C LEU A 538 -5.35 -19.68 -51.52
N PHE A 539 -6.04 -19.59 -52.67
CA PHE A 539 -5.94 -20.56 -53.77
C PHE A 539 -4.57 -20.65 -54.37
N SER A 540 -3.84 -19.56 -54.50
CA SER A 540 -2.44 -19.55 -54.96
C SER A 540 -1.48 -20.25 -53.99
N SER A 541 -1.78 -20.24 -52.71
CA SER A 541 -0.95 -20.86 -51.64
C SER A 541 -1.20 -22.38 -51.50
N ILE A 542 -2.20 -22.92 -52.16
CA ILE A 542 -2.50 -24.37 -52.14
C ILE A 542 -2.11 -25.10 -53.39
N GLU A 543 -1.70 -24.39 -54.44
CA GLU A 543 -1.33 -24.99 -55.74
C GLU A 543 -0.27 -26.10 -55.63
N ASP A 544 0.69 -25.95 -54.72
CA ASP A 544 1.77 -26.91 -54.45
C ASP A 544 1.40 -27.90 -53.29
N LYS A 545 0.20 -27.79 -52.72
CA LYS A 545 -0.28 -28.59 -51.57
C LYS A 545 -1.57 -29.38 -51.88
N ILE A 546 -1.96 -29.48 -53.13
CA ILE A 546 -3.17 -30.15 -53.59
C ILE A 546 -3.20 -31.62 -53.13
N VAL A 547 -2.10 -32.34 -53.18
CA VAL A 547 -1.97 -33.70 -52.71
C VAL A 547 -2.32 -33.83 -51.23
N LEU A 548 -1.77 -32.96 -50.41
CA LEU A 548 -2.04 -32.94 -48.95
C LEU A 548 -3.50 -32.61 -48.66
N LEU A 549 -4.10 -31.71 -49.41
CA LEU A 549 -5.49 -31.32 -49.25
C LEU A 549 -6.43 -32.50 -49.63
N MET A 550 -6.11 -33.24 -50.71
CA MET A 550 -6.87 -34.42 -51.10
C MET A 550 -6.66 -35.61 -50.19
N ASP A 551 -5.48 -35.80 -49.60
CA ASP A 551 -5.22 -36.81 -48.61
C ASP A 551 -5.99 -36.56 -47.29
N PHE A 552 -6.38 -35.30 -47.02
CA PHE A 552 -7.19 -34.92 -45.87
C PHE A 552 -8.66 -35.28 -46.07
N ASP A 553 -9.31 -34.77 -47.11
CA ASP A 553 -10.71 -35.07 -47.44
C ASP A 553 -10.89 -34.96 -48.97
N LYS A 554 -10.86 -36.14 -49.62
CA LYS A 554 -10.91 -36.26 -51.12
C LYS A 554 -12.13 -35.56 -51.72
N GLU A 555 -13.30 -35.76 -51.12
CA GLU A 555 -14.56 -35.25 -51.65
C GLU A 555 -14.63 -33.74 -51.60
N LYS A 556 -14.36 -33.15 -50.40
CA LYS A 556 -14.37 -31.71 -50.22
C LYS A 556 -13.27 -30.98 -50.98
N ALA A 557 -12.08 -31.60 -51.05
CA ALA A 557 -10.97 -31.05 -51.82
C ALA A 557 -11.33 -30.94 -53.31
N VAL A 558 -11.88 -32.00 -53.90
CA VAL A 558 -12.28 -32.02 -55.30
C VAL A 558 -13.40 -31.00 -55.56
N ASP A 559 -14.43 -30.95 -54.69
CA ASP A 559 -15.49 -29.96 -54.87
C ASP A 559 -14.96 -28.53 -54.82
N MET A 560 -14.08 -28.20 -53.86
CA MET A 560 -13.46 -26.90 -53.75
C MET A 560 -12.62 -26.52 -54.98
N LEU A 561 -11.80 -27.46 -55.50
CA LEU A 561 -10.98 -27.25 -56.68
C LEU A 561 -11.84 -27.05 -57.93
N LEU A 562 -12.92 -27.82 -58.10
CA LEU A 562 -13.85 -27.70 -59.20
C LEU A 562 -14.69 -26.42 -59.17
N ASP A 563 -15.06 -25.97 -57.94
CA ASP A 563 -15.82 -24.74 -57.74
C ASP A 563 -14.99 -23.47 -57.98
N ASN A 564 -13.65 -23.57 -57.94
CA ASN A 564 -12.73 -22.46 -58.11
C ASN A 564 -11.70 -22.72 -59.26
N GLU A 565 -12.17 -23.34 -60.35
CA GLU A 565 -11.35 -23.64 -61.56
C GLU A 565 -10.78 -22.38 -62.21
N ASP A 566 -11.43 -21.22 -62.00
CA ASP A 566 -10.97 -19.89 -62.40
C ASP A 566 -9.68 -19.44 -61.68
N LYS A 567 -9.43 -19.98 -60.50
CA LYS A 567 -8.28 -19.65 -59.65
C LYS A 567 -7.16 -20.70 -59.74
N ILE A 568 -7.52 -21.97 -59.78
CA ILE A 568 -6.57 -23.09 -59.96
C ILE A 568 -7.01 -23.89 -61.19
N SER A 569 -6.26 -23.81 -62.25
CA SER A 569 -6.58 -24.48 -63.51
C SER A 569 -6.54 -26.00 -63.35
N THR A 570 -7.42 -26.69 -64.10
CA THR A 570 -7.43 -28.15 -64.19
C THR A 570 -6.07 -28.72 -64.56
N ASP A 571 -5.29 -28.03 -65.45
CA ASP A 571 -3.96 -28.44 -65.84
C ASP A 571 -2.98 -28.45 -64.67
N ARG A 572 -3.06 -27.48 -63.79
CA ARG A 572 -2.23 -27.39 -62.60
C ARG A 572 -2.54 -28.53 -61.63
N VAL A 573 -3.84 -28.80 -61.41
CA VAL A 573 -4.27 -29.91 -60.53
C VAL A 573 -3.79 -31.26 -61.07
N VAL A 574 -3.91 -31.49 -62.36
CA VAL A 574 -3.46 -32.75 -63.04
C VAL A 574 -1.94 -32.90 -62.96
N GLU A 575 -1.16 -31.82 -63.05
CA GLU A 575 0.30 -31.88 -62.94
C GLU A 575 0.73 -32.23 -61.52
N GLU A 576 0.10 -31.63 -60.50
CA GLU A 576 0.39 -31.90 -59.09
C GLU A 576 -0.04 -33.32 -58.65
N LEU A 577 -1.07 -33.90 -59.28
CA LEU A 577 -1.57 -35.24 -58.97
C LEU A 577 -0.96 -36.35 -59.84
N LYS A 578 0.01 -36.03 -60.74
CA LYS A 578 0.56 -37.01 -61.66
C LYS A 578 1.18 -38.25 -61.02
N ASP A 579 1.81 -38.04 -59.83
CA ASP A 579 2.46 -39.11 -59.06
C ASP A 579 1.52 -39.84 -58.09
N ARG A 580 0.25 -39.45 -58.06
CA ARG A 580 -0.81 -40.03 -57.24
C ARG A 580 -2.04 -40.38 -58.11
N PRO A 581 -1.95 -41.41 -58.91
CA PRO A 581 -2.97 -41.74 -59.91
C PRO A 581 -4.35 -42.03 -59.29
N GLU A 582 -4.42 -42.59 -58.11
CA GLU A 582 -5.66 -42.81 -57.36
C GLU A 582 -6.43 -41.51 -57.04
N LEU A 583 -5.70 -40.44 -56.65
CA LEU A 583 -6.30 -39.13 -56.38
C LEU A 583 -6.65 -38.39 -57.67
N LEU A 584 -5.83 -38.56 -58.69
CA LEU A 584 -6.06 -38.01 -60.03
C LEU A 584 -7.34 -38.63 -60.61
N HIS A 585 -7.56 -39.94 -60.44
CA HIS A 585 -8.79 -40.60 -60.87
C HIS A 585 -10.02 -39.97 -60.23
N VAL A 586 -10.05 -39.78 -58.91
CA VAL A 586 -11.18 -39.16 -58.17
C VAL A 586 -11.47 -37.76 -58.72
N TYR A 587 -10.41 -36.92 -58.94
CA TYR A 587 -10.58 -35.56 -59.47
C TYR A 587 -11.17 -35.58 -60.87
N LEU A 588 -10.57 -36.33 -61.80
CA LEU A 588 -11.01 -36.36 -63.21
C LEU A 588 -12.40 -37.00 -63.33
N HIS A 589 -12.72 -38.01 -62.51
CA HIS A 589 -14.04 -38.63 -62.49
C HIS A 589 -15.13 -37.60 -62.09
N LYS A 590 -14.90 -36.82 -61.08
CA LYS A 590 -15.85 -35.82 -60.60
C LYS A 590 -15.93 -34.60 -61.57
N LEU A 591 -14.81 -34.20 -62.21
CA LEU A 591 -14.78 -33.24 -63.27
C LEU A 591 -15.64 -33.65 -64.45
N PHE A 592 -15.49 -34.86 -64.93
CA PHE A 592 -16.28 -35.45 -66.01
C PHE A 592 -17.78 -35.55 -65.67
N LYS A 593 -18.11 -35.93 -64.44
CA LYS A 593 -19.50 -35.93 -63.98
C LYS A 593 -20.19 -34.57 -63.96
N ARG A 594 -19.43 -33.52 -63.69
CA ARG A 594 -19.94 -32.13 -63.73
C ARG A 594 -20.14 -31.57 -65.12
N ASP A 595 -19.13 -31.83 -65.98
CA ASP A 595 -19.17 -31.36 -67.36
C ASP A 595 -18.36 -32.29 -68.28
N HIS A 596 -19.05 -33.04 -69.12
CA HIS A 596 -18.47 -34.03 -70.04
C HIS A 596 -17.53 -33.39 -71.11
N HIS A 597 -17.60 -32.10 -71.32
CA HIS A 597 -16.74 -31.37 -72.29
C HIS A 597 -15.47 -30.81 -71.60
N LYS A 598 -15.43 -30.71 -70.30
CA LYS A 598 -14.23 -30.27 -69.63
C LYS A 598 -13.23 -31.43 -69.47
N GLY A 599 -11.94 -31.06 -69.56
CA GLY A 599 -10.88 -32.05 -69.39
C GLY A 599 -10.72 -33.05 -70.58
N GLN A 600 -11.28 -32.78 -71.74
CA GLN A 600 -11.22 -33.64 -72.92
C GLN A 600 -9.82 -34.14 -73.26
N LYS A 601 -8.77 -33.34 -73.12
CA LYS A 601 -7.37 -33.69 -73.33
C LYS A 601 -6.87 -34.77 -72.34
N TYR A 602 -7.57 -35.03 -71.23
CA TYR A 602 -7.23 -36.08 -70.29
C TYR A 602 -8.05 -37.32 -70.40
N HIS A 603 -9.04 -37.40 -71.28
CA HIS A 603 -9.89 -38.56 -71.47
C HIS A 603 -9.10 -39.85 -71.75
N GLU A 604 -8.01 -39.76 -72.53
CA GLU A 604 -7.12 -40.92 -72.80
C GLU A 604 -6.50 -41.43 -71.47
N LYS A 605 -5.97 -40.55 -70.65
CA LYS A 605 -5.40 -40.87 -69.35
C LYS A 605 -6.47 -41.41 -68.40
N GLN A 606 -7.66 -40.86 -68.46
CA GLN A 606 -8.79 -41.26 -67.66
C GLN A 606 -9.26 -42.68 -67.92
N ILE A 607 -9.18 -43.17 -69.17
CA ILE A 607 -9.43 -44.55 -69.56
C ILE A 607 -8.55 -45.51 -68.72
N SER A 608 -7.22 -45.20 -68.74
CA SER A 608 -6.25 -46.02 -68.01
C SER A 608 -6.55 -46.01 -66.46
N LEU A 609 -6.92 -44.84 -65.93
CA LEU A 609 -7.25 -44.70 -64.50
C LEU A 609 -8.52 -45.45 -64.15
N TYR A 610 -9.57 -45.42 -64.99
CA TYR A 610 -10.78 -46.22 -64.75
C TYR A 610 -10.47 -47.72 -64.84
N ALA A 611 -9.64 -48.14 -65.77
CA ALA A 611 -9.26 -49.54 -65.91
C ALA A 611 -8.53 -50.08 -64.65
N GLU A 612 -7.77 -49.22 -63.98
CA GLU A 612 -6.99 -49.61 -62.80
C GLU A 612 -7.76 -49.45 -61.52
N TYR A 613 -8.48 -48.33 -61.30
CA TYR A 613 -9.05 -47.95 -60.02
C TYR A 613 -10.60 -48.07 -59.92
N ASP A 614 -11.34 -48.06 -61.05
CA ASP A 614 -12.81 -48.04 -61.05
C ASP A 614 -13.39 -48.70 -62.32
N ARG A 615 -13.11 -49.95 -62.53
CA ARG A 615 -13.55 -50.74 -63.70
C ARG A 615 -15.08 -50.74 -63.96
N PRO A 616 -15.96 -50.77 -62.92
CA PRO A 616 -17.40 -50.74 -63.15
C PRO A 616 -17.86 -49.45 -63.85
N ASN A 617 -17.23 -48.34 -63.63
CA ASN A 617 -17.57 -47.04 -64.19
C ASN A 617 -16.87 -46.77 -65.53
N LEU A 618 -15.97 -47.65 -66.00
CA LEU A 618 -15.27 -47.46 -67.30
C LEU A 618 -16.24 -47.50 -68.47
N LEU A 619 -17.17 -48.47 -68.53
CA LEU A 619 -18.16 -48.57 -69.61
C LEU A 619 -19.12 -47.36 -69.69
N PRO A 620 -19.70 -46.93 -68.55
CA PRO A 620 -20.45 -45.69 -68.52
C PRO A 620 -19.64 -44.46 -69.04
N PHE A 621 -18.41 -44.32 -68.57
CA PHE A 621 -17.53 -43.23 -69.03
C PHE A 621 -17.28 -43.27 -70.55
N LEU A 622 -17.01 -44.45 -71.12
CA LEU A 622 -16.79 -44.61 -72.56
C LEU A 622 -18.04 -44.31 -73.40
N ARG A 623 -19.23 -44.58 -72.89
CA ARG A 623 -20.51 -44.25 -73.55
C ARG A 623 -20.78 -42.76 -73.58
N ASP A 624 -20.46 -42.07 -72.55
CA ASP A 624 -20.78 -40.67 -72.40
C ASP A 624 -19.67 -39.74 -72.89
N SER A 625 -18.48 -40.30 -73.16
CA SER A 625 -17.32 -39.56 -73.70
C SER A 625 -17.37 -39.50 -75.22
N THR A 626 -17.48 -38.30 -75.78
CA THR A 626 -17.48 -38.07 -77.23
C THR A 626 -16.08 -37.92 -77.86
N HIS A 627 -15.03 -37.96 -77.02
CA HIS A 627 -13.68 -37.61 -77.42
C HIS A 627 -12.64 -38.73 -77.19
N CYS A 628 -13.08 -39.95 -76.99
CA CYS A 628 -12.17 -41.10 -76.84
C CYS A 628 -11.68 -41.62 -78.17
N PRO A 629 -10.34 -41.70 -78.43
CA PRO A 629 -9.78 -42.29 -79.66
C PRO A 629 -10.01 -43.82 -79.64
N LEU A 630 -10.96 -44.26 -80.42
CA LEU A 630 -11.39 -45.67 -80.48
C LEU A 630 -10.23 -46.63 -80.80
N GLU A 631 -9.23 -46.20 -81.57
CA GLU A 631 -8.05 -47.00 -81.89
C GLU A 631 -7.16 -47.37 -80.75
N LYS A 632 -7.11 -46.52 -79.67
CA LYS A 632 -6.33 -46.74 -78.44
C LYS A 632 -7.15 -47.50 -77.35
N VAL A 633 -8.42 -47.41 -77.40
CA VAL A 633 -9.33 -48.06 -76.47
C VAL A 633 -9.53 -49.55 -76.77
N GLN A 634 -9.41 -49.94 -78.08
CA GLN A 634 -9.64 -51.31 -78.53
C GLN A 634 -8.70 -52.34 -77.87
N PRO A 635 -7.39 -52.14 -77.69
CA PRO A 635 -6.51 -53.08 -76.98
C PRO A 635 -6.84 -53.22 -75.50
N LEU A 636 -7.22 -52.13 -74.83
CA LEU A 636 -7.58 -52.08 -73.43
C LEU A 636 -8.90 -52.78 -73.13
N LEU A 637 -9.91 -52.64 -74.04
CA LEU A 637 -11.20 -53.35 -73.99
C LEU A 637 -11.05 -54.85 -74.12
N ILE A 638 -10.14 -55.29 -75.01
CA ILE A 638 -9.84 -56.71 -75.22
C ILE A 638 -9.20 -57.30 -73.95
N CYS A 639 -8.23 -56.58 -73.38
CA CYS A 639 -7.63 -57.04 -72.13
C CYS A 639 -8.67 -57.11 -70.93
N ILE A 640 -9.56 -56.15 -70.86
CA ILE A 640 -10.62 -56.12 -69.80
C ILE A 640 -11.65 -57.24 -70.05
N HIS A 641 -12.01 -57.52 -71.32
CA HIS A 641 -12.91 -58.61 -71.67
C HIS A 641 -12.31 -59.99 -71.34
N CYS A 642 -11.01 -60.17 -71.54
CA CYS A 642 -10.29 -61.37 -71.12
C CYS A 642 -10.26 -61.55 -69.59
N PHE A 643 -10.10 -60.45 -68.82
CA PHE A 643 -10.16 -60.53 -67.33
C PHE A 643 -11.58 -60.80 -66.77
N VAL A 644 -12.61 -60.20 -67.37
CA VAL A 644 -14.00 -60.41 -66.96
C VAL A 644 -14.43 -61.91 -67.24
N LEU A 645 -13.87 -62.54 -68.27
CA LEU A 645 -14.08 -63.93 -68.52
C LEU A 645 -13.32 -64.85 -67.52
N LEU A 646 -12.20 -64.39 -66.96
CA LEU A 646 -11.45 -65.10 -65.90
C LEU A 646 -12.12 -64.99 -64.50
N ASP A 647 -12.68 -63.84 -64.15
CA ASP A 647 -13.42 -63.69 -62.88
C ASP A 647 -14.79 -64.35 -62.86
N CYS A 648 -15.35 -64.72 -64.03
CA CYS A 648 -16.56 -65.51 -64.11
C CYS A 648 -16.28 -67.04 -64.04
N CYS A 649 -15.03 -67.48 -64.07
CA CYS A 649 -14.62 -68.88 -64.00
C CYS A 649 -13.89 -69.26 -62.71
N SER A 650 -13.75 -68.36 -61.78
CA SER A 650 -13.32 -68.56 -60.39
C SER A 650 -14.53 -68.27 -59.43
#